data_d2ff267f51284173d998bf271bace6b4
#
_entry.id   d2ff267f51284173d998bf271bace6b4
#
_cell.length_a   1.000
_cell.length_b   1.000
_cell.length_c   1.000
_cell.angle_alpha   90.00
_cell.angle_beta   90.00
_cell.angle_gamma   90.00
#
_symmetry.space_group_name_H-M   'P 1'
#
loop_
_entity.id
_entity.type
_entity.pdbx_description
1 polymer ?
#
loop_
_entity_poly.entity_id
_entity_poly.type
_entity_poly.pdbx_seq_one_letter_code
_entity_poly.pdbx_strand_id
1 'polypeptide(L)'
;MSHASDLIAVDIEAYLAEHERKDLLRLLTCGSVDDGKSTLIGRLLHDSKMIYEDHLADLEADSSIMGSAGGQVDLALLMDGLKAEREQGITIDVAYRYFSTARRKFIIADTPGHEQYTRNMVTGASTCQLAVILIDARLGILAQTRRHSYIASLLGIRNVVVAVNKMDLVDWSEERFDEICAGYRDFARGLDLDDPYFLPMSALLGDNVVDAGDNLGWFDGPPLMEHLETVDVEAGVDLERLRLPVQMVVRPDLDFRGFAGTVASGVLRPGDEVVAMPSGLGSTVERIVTFDGDLEVAGPGRAVTVTLTDEIDISRGDLLVGVDHAPTRAHEVDAMLVWMSTEELEPGRRYLLQSANGTSSASVSSIRHRVDVDTLNEQQAVSLGLNDIARCAISSDRELLFDPYASNRQTGSFVLVDRLSNATVAAGMIIGASSAWDRQPDASLHRQASSISGAERSARFGQQPCTVLLTGLTAAGKSTIATALERRLFDRGRTTIRLDGENVRMGISRDLGFSSQERSENLRRVAEVARLVNNQGLIAIAALVAPKQEVRARARELVGGDRFVEVFVDTPLEVCRERDENGMYEAADRGEIPQFPGVSATYDRPTDMDLRVDTLVQDVDECVDAIMGMLAERGYLNA
;
A
#
# COMPACT_ATOMS: atom_id res chain seq x y z
N MET A 1 7.92 43.82 7.46
CA MET A 1 6.82 42.87 7.85
C MET A 1 6.40 43.24 9.26
N SER A 2 5.11 43.52 9.50
CA SER A 2 4.61 43.78 10.85
C SER A 2 4.78 42.52 11.69
N HIS A 3 5.32 42.64 12.90
CA HIS A 3 5.47 41.53 13.83
C HIS A 3 4.08 40.94 14.15
N ALA A 4 4.01 39.58 14.33
CA ALA A 4 2.79 38.91 14.80
C ALA A 4 2.22 39.58 16.06
N SER A 5 3.08 40.12 16.95
CA SER A 5 2.72 40.91 18.12
C SER A 5 1.94 42.21 17.79
N ASP A 6 2.22 42.84 16.66
CA ASP A 6 1.58 44.11 16.26
C ASP A 6 0.17 43.85 15.70
N LEU A 7 -0.04 42.75 14.98
CA LEU A 7 -1.35 42.30 14.49
C LEU A 7 -2.25 41.83 15.63
N ILE A 8 -1.71 41.06 16.58
CA ILE A 8 -2.43 40.61 17.77
C ILE A 8 -2.87 41.80 18.64
N ALA A 9 -2.04 42.83 18.72
CA ALA A 9 -2.37 44.06 19.48
C ALA A 9 -3.43 44.93 18.82
N VAL A 10 -3.64 44.81 17.48
CA VAL A 10 -4.57 45.65 16.72
C VAL A 10 -5.92 44.97 16.49
N ASP A 11 -5.94 43.69 16.10
CA ASP A 11 -7.16 42.92 15.85
C ASP A 11 -6.87 41.40 15.98
N ILE A 12 -7.12 40.86 17.15
CA ILE A 12 -6.89 39.46 17.45
C ILE A 12 -7.82 38.51 16.69
N GLU A 13 -9.07 38.92 16.39
CA GLU A 13 -10.03 38.11 15.66
C GLU A 13 -9.64 37.98 14.18
N ALA A 14 -9.20 39.05 13.55
CA ALA A 14 -8.69 39.03 12.20
C ALA A 14 -7.41 38.18 12.08
N TYR A 15 -6.51 38.29 13.08
CA TYR A 15 -5.30 37.46 13.14
C TYR A 15 -5.65 35.96 13.26
N LEU A 16 -6.59 35.60 14.12
CA LEU A 16 -7.01 34.21 14.31
C LEU A 16 -7.68 33.66 13.04
N ALA A 17 -8.57 34.44 12.41
CA ALA A 17 -9.24 34.04 11.18
C ALA A 17 -8.27 33.86 10.01
N GLU A 18 -7.24 34.73 9.89
CA GLU A 18 -6.18 34.55 8.90
C GLU A 18 -5.33 33.32 9.20
N HIS A 19 -5.00 33.13 10.48
CA HIS A 19 -4.19 32.01 10.93
C HIS A 19 -4.88 30.65 10.72
N GLU A 20 -6.21 30.57 10.91
CA GLU A 20 -7.01 29.36 10.66
C GLU A 20 -7.02 28.94 9.19
N ARG A 21 -6.94 29.88 8.26
CA ARG A 21 -7.00 29.64 6.80
C ARG A 21 -5.68 29.17 6.20
N LYS A 22 -4.56 29.28 6.92
CA LYS A 22 -3.24 28.87 6.41
C LYS A 22 -3.15 27.37 6.29
N ASP A 23 -2.64 26.90 5.16
CA ASP A 23 -2.32 25.48 4.96
C ASP A 23 -1.31 24.97 5.98
N LEU A 24 -1.38 23.69 6.31
CA LEU A 24 -0.50 23.04 7.24
C LEU A 24 0.38 22.02 6.50
N LEU A 25 1.70 22.23 6.53
CA LEU A 25 2.67 21.25 6.08
C LEU A 25 3.28 20.50 7.25
N ARG A 26 3.17 19.18 7.22
CA ARG A 26 3.89 18.28 8.13
C ARG A 26 5.11 17.74 7.41
N LEU A 27 6.29 18.04 7.92
CA LEU A 27 7.55 17.60 7.34
C LEU A 27 8.39 16.80 8.33
N LEU A 28 9.10 15.84 7.78
CA LEU A 28 10.05 15.00 8.48
C LEU A 28 11.46 15.52 8.22
N THR A 29 12.30 15.60 9.26
CA THR A 29 13.74 15.76 9.07
C THR A 29 14.42 14.44 9.39
N CYS A 30 15.24 13.92 8.47
CA CYS A 30 15.96 12.67 8.66
C CYS A 30 17.34 12.72 7.97
N GLY A 31 18.22 11.80 8.33
CA GLY A 31 19.61 11.74 7.89
C GLY A 31 20.43 10.99 8.94
N SER A 32 21.71 10.77 8.66
CA SER A 32 22.59 10.09 9.60
C SER A 32 22.89 10.94 10.85
N VAL A 33 23.52 10.33 11.83
CA VAL A 33 24.05 11.07 12.99
C VAL A 33 25.05 12.10 12.46
N ASP A 34 25.06 13.29 13.03
CA ASP A 34 25.92 14.42 12.66
C ASP A 34 25.69 15.06 11.28
N ASP A 35 24.65 14.67 10.52
CA ASP A 35 24.32 15.37 9.26
C ASP A 35 23.80 16.81 9.48
N GLY A 36 23.51 17.21 10.73
CA GLY A 36 23.11 18.57 11.10
C GLY A 36 21.60 18.80 11.18
N LYS A 37 20.82 17.76 11.47
CA LYS A 37 19.34 17.84 11.62
C LYS A 37 18.91 18.88 12.66
N SER A 38 19.41 18.75 13.89
CA SER A 38 19.07 19.66 15.00
C SER A 38 19.54 21.10 14.71
N THR A 39 20.71 21.25 14.07
CA THR A 39 21.22 22.55 13.62
C THR A 39 20.29 23.20 12.59
N LEU A 40 19.81 22.42 11.60
CA LEU A 40 18.87 22.90 10.59
C LEU A 40 17.56 23.37 11.22
N ILE A 41 16.97 22.55 12.10
CA ILE A 41 15.70 22.89 12.75
C ILE A 41 15.87 24.14 13.62
N GLY A 42 16.95 24.17 14.40
CA GLY A 42 17.29 25.34 15.20
C GLY A 42 17.45 26.61 14.35
N ARG A 43 18.10 26.50 13.18
CA ARG A 43 18.27 27.59 12.21
C ARG A 43 16.92 28.06 11.63
N LEU A 44 16.07 27.13 11.22
CA LEU A 44 14.74 27.44 10.70
C LEU A 44 13.88 28.20 11.74
N LEU A 45 13.92 27.77 13.01
CA LEU A 45 13.19 28.43 14.09
C LEU A 45 13.78 29.79 14.46
N HIS A 46 15.11 29.92 14.46
CA HIS A 46 15.81 31.17 14.74
C HIS A 46 15.55 32.23 13.66
N ASP A 47 15.80 31.89 12.39
CA ASP A 47 15.75 32.84 11.29
C ASP A 47 14.30 33.21 10.92
N SER A 48 13.32 32.33 11.20
CA SER A 48 11.89 32.65 11.11
C SER A 48 11.40 33.53 12.27
N LYS A 49 12.27 33.95 13.20
CA LYS A 49 11.97 34.81 14.36
C LYS A 49 10.88 34.27 15.30
N MET A 50 10.81 32.95 15.46
CA MET A 50 9.85 32.28 16.32
C MET A 50 10.40 31.97 17.71
N ILE A 51 11.63 32.36 18.01
CA ILE A 51 12.25 32.19 19.31
C ILE A 51 12.09 33.50 20.10
N TYR A 52 11.60 33.38 21.35
CA TYR A 52 11.48 34.52 22.25
C TYR A 52 12.88 34.99 22.71
N GLU A 53 13.06 36.31 22.86
CA GLU A 53 14.34 36.95 23.22
C GLU A 53 14.94 36.39 24.53
N ASP A 54 14.11 36.01 25.50
CA ASP A 54 14.55 35.42 26.77
C ASP A 54 15.24 34.05 26.56
N HIS A 55 14.68 33.22 25.65
CA HIS A 55 15.26 31.92 25.31
C HIS A 55 16.59 32.06 24.52
N LEU A 56 16.72 33.12 23.71
CA LEU A 56 17.95 33.42 23.01
C LEU A 56 19.09 33.77 23.97
N ALA A 57 18.82 34.55 25.01
CA ALA A 57 19.82 34.92 26.01
C ALA A 57 20.30 33.71 26.85
N ASP A 58 19.40 32.79 27.19
CA ASP A 58 19.74 31.54 27.88
C ASP A 58 20.58 30.63 26.95
N LEU A 59 20.27 30.60 25.67
CA LEU A 59 20.99 29.81 24.65
C LEU A 59 22.42 30.32 24.42
N GLU A 60 22.61 31.64 24.39
CA GLU A 60 23.92 32.26 24.30
C GLU A 60 24.78 31.91 25.51
N ALA A 61 24.20 31.88 26.69
CA ALA A 61 24.88 31.49 27.92
C ALA A 61 25.26 29.99 27.92
N ASP A 62 24.35 29.11 27.53
CA ASP A 62 24.59 27.66 27.44
C ASP A 62 25.57 27.30 26.33
N SER A 63 25.52 27.98 25.17
CA SER A 63 26.45 27.80 24.04
C SER A 63 27.88 28.14 24.43
N SER A 64 28.09 29.12 25.31
CA SER A 64 29.41 29.48 25.80
C SER A 64 30.04 28.42 26.74
N ILE A 65 29.22 27.55 27.33
CA ILE A 65 29.63 26.53 28.31
C ILE A 65 29.71 25.13 27.65
N MET A 66 28.78 24.77 26.80
CA MET A 66 28.60 23.41 26.24
C MET A 66 28.57 23.35 24.70
N GLY A 67 28.61 24.49 24.00
CA GLY A 67 28.43 24.55 22.56
C GLY A 67 29.57 23.94 21.75
N SER A 68 29.24 23.21 20.71
CA SER A 68 30.18 22.60 19.76
C SER A 68 30.49 23.50 18.53
N ALA A 69 29.86 24.67 18.42
CA ALA A 69 29.90 25.54 17.23
C ALA A 69 31.06 26.53 17.14
N GLY A 70 32.17 26.28 17.85
CA GLY A 70 33.41 27.04 17.66
C GLY A 70 33.34 28.55 17.94
N GLY A 71 32.46 28.99 18.87
CA GLY A 71 32.27 30.40 19.27
C GLY A 71 31.03 31.09 18.65
N GLN A 72 30.25 30.36 17.88
CA GLN A 72 28.88 30.77 17.44
C GLN A 72 27.83 30.17 18.36
N VAL A 73 26.61 30.73 18.37
CA VAL A 73 25.48 30.19 19.13
C VAL A 73 25.15 28.80 18.60
N ASP A 74 25.19 27.81 19.48
CA ASP A 74 24.88 26.43 19.11
C ASP A 74 23.34 26.23 19.11
N LEU A 75 22.75 26.38 17.92
CA LEU A 75 21.30 26.28 17.73
C LEU A 75 20.78 24.84 17.92
N ALA A 76 21.65 23.84 17.94
CA ALA A 76 21.26 22.46 18.24
C ALA A 76 20.79 22.31 19.69
N LEU A 77 21.32 23.11 20.62
CA LEU A 77 20.89 23.11 22.03
C LEU A 77 19.42 23.53 22.24
N LEU A 78 18.82 24.23 21.27
CA LEU A 78 17.38 24.52 21.26
C LEU A 78 16.52 23.26 21.14
N MET A 79 17.08 22.22 20.54
CA MET A 79 16.35 21.01 20.18
C MET A 79 16.39 19.94 21.26
N ASP A 80 17.42 19.93 22.11
CA ASP A 80 17.66 18.89 23.10
C ASP A 80 16.67 19.01 24.28
N GLY A 81 15.54 18.31 24.16
CA GLY A 81 14.47 18.33 25.17
C GLY A 81 14.72 17.41 26.35
N LEU A 82 15.35 16.26 26.12
CA LEU A 82 15.62 15.26 27.14
C LEU A 82 17.05 15.41 27.70
N LYS A 83 17.20 15.19 29.01
CA LYS A 83 18.54 15.21 29.64
C LYS A 83 19.49 14.19 29.00
N ALA A 84 18.98 13.03 28.59
CA ALA A 84 19.74 11.99 27.91
C ALA A 84 20.18 12.43 26.49
N GLU A 85 19.40 13.21 25.79
CA GLU A 85 19.75 13.78 24.47
C GLU A 85 20.89 14.79 24.61
N ARG A 86 20.83 15.68 25.62
CA ARG A 86 21.89 16.64 25.94
C ARG A 86 23.22 15.98 26.34
N GLU A 87 23.14 14.88 27.12
CA GLU A 87 24.33 14.15 27.56
C GLU A 87 24.98 13.34 26.41
N GLN A 88 24.20 12.86 25.45
CA GLN A 88 24.67 12.01 24.35
C GLN A 88 24.84 12.77 23.03
N GLY A 89 24.25 13.97 22.89
CA GLY A 89 24.28 14.77 21.66
C GLY A 89 23.54 14.13 20.49
N ILE A 90 22.53 13.28 20.76
CA ILE A 90 21.72 12.59 19.74
C ILE A 90 20.23 12.71 20.06
N THR A 91 19.39 12.84 19.04
CA THR A 91 17.93 12.72 19.15
C THR A 91 17.57 11.27 19.45
N ILE A 92 16.77 11.02 20.48
CA ILE A 92 16.34 9.68 20.92
C ILE A 92 14.88 9.44 20.57
N ASP A 93 14.01 10.40 20.83
CA ASP A 93 12.56 10.31 20.57
C ASP A 93 12.13 11.30 19.50
N VAL A 94 10.90 11.14 18.99
CA VAL A 94 10.33 12.08 18.01
C VAL A 94 9.93 13.35 18.74
N ALA A 95 10.51 14.47 18.33
CA ALA A 95 10.12 15.79 18.80
C ALA A 95 9.34 16.54 17.72
N TYR A 96 8.16 17.06 18.07
CA TYR A 96 7.38 17.89 17.16
C TYR A 96 7.61 19.36 17.45
N ARG A 97 7.97 20.11 16.42
CA ARG A 97 8.16 21.57 16.51
C ARG A 97 7.17 22.27 15.59
N TYR A 98 6.64 23.36 16.09
CA TYR A 98 5.58 24.11 15.43
C TYR A 98 6.09 25.51 15.13
N PHE A 99 5.95 25.94 13.88
CA PHE A 99 6.16 27.33 13.51
C PHE A 99 5.23 27.72 12.35
N SER A 100 5.18 29.01 12.05
CA SER A 100 4.28 29.56 11.03
C SER A 100 4.92 30.76 10.38
N THR A 101 4.84 30.82 9.07
CA THR A 101 5.17 32.01 8.28
C THR A 101 3.90 32.79 7.92
N ALA A 102 4.06 33.84 7.14
CA ALA A 102 2.91 34.55 6.59
C ALA A 102 2.06 33.67 5.66
N ARG A 103 2.66 32.68 5.00
CA ARG A 103 2.02 31.84 3.96
C ARG A 103 1.48 30.53 4.50
N ARG A 104 2.23 29.82 5.34
CA ARG A 104 1.95 28.43 5.71
C ARG A 104 2.28 28.14 7.19
N LYS A 105 1.62 27.15 7.78
CA LYS A 105 1.95 26.55 9.08
C LYS A 105 2.80 25.31 8.86
N PHE A 106 3.69 25.03 9.81
CA PHE A 106 4.60 23.92 9.73
C PHE A 106 4.59 23.10 11.02
N ILE A 107 4.63 21.78 10.88
CA ILE A 107 4.96 20.85 11.95
C ILE A 107 6.19 20.08 11.47
N ILE A 108 7.30 20.23 12.17
CA ILE A 108 8.52 19.46 11.94
C ILE A 108 8.50 18.26 12.88
N ALA A 109 8.59 17.06 12.33
CA ALA A 109 8.91 15.85 13.06
C ALA A 109 10.43 15.66 13.03
N ASP A 110 11.10 16.01 14.12
CA ASP A 110 12.53 15.72 14.30
C ASP A 110 12.71 14.26 14.69
N THR A 111 13.46 13.52 13.90
CA THR A 111 13.61 12.09 14.09
C THR A 111 15.07 11.68 14.30
N PRO A 112 15.28 10.63 15.13
CA PRO A 112 16.60 10.14 15.42
C PRO A 112 17.34 9.67 14.16
N GLY A 113 18.64 9.98 14.06
CA GLY A 113 19.49 9.48 12.99
C GLY A 113 20.09 8.09 13.25
N HIS A 114 20.03 7.61 14.51
CA HIS A 114 20.65 6.36 14.91
C HIS A 114 19.78 5.14 14.59
N GLU A 115 20.38 4.07 14.11
CA GLU A 115 19.71 2.84 13.69
C GLU A 115 18.76 2.25 14.75
N GLN A 116 19.16 2.26 16.03
CA GLN A 116 18.37 1.72 17.14
C GLN A 116 17.01 2.42 17.33
N TYR A 117 16.86 3.63 16.80
CA TYR A 117 15.64 4.46 16.94
C TYR A 117 14.83 4.56 15.66
N THR A 118 15.04 3.67 14.69
CA THR A 118 14.27 3.63 13.42
C THR A 118 12.76 3.58 13.65
N ARG A 119 12.28 2.91 14.71
CA ARG A 119 10.85 2.91 15.11
C ARG A 119 10.29 4.32 15.33
N ASN A 120 11.09 5.20 15.93
CA ASN A 120 10.69 6.57 16.20
C ASN A 120 10.64 7.38 14.90
N MET A 121 11.57 7.13 13.98
CA MET A 121 11.53 7.69 12.63
C MET A 121 10.25 7.28 11.88
N VAL A 122 9.87 5.99 11.90
CA VAL A 122 8.62 5.51 11.28
C VAL A 122 7.40 6.18 11.89
N THR A 123 7.38 6.36 13.22
CA THR A 123 6.29 7.06 13.92
C THR A 123 6.18 8.51 13.47
N GLY A 124 7.29 9.25 13.42
CA GLY A 124 7.31 10.64 12.95
C GLY A 124 6.90 10.78 11.49
N ALA A 125 7.43 9.91 10.64
CA ALA A 125 7.19 9.92 9.21
C ALA A 125 5.73 9.59 8.83
N SER A 126 5.02 8.77 9.62
CA SER A 126 3.67 8.28 9.29
C SER A 126 2.63 9.37 9.07
N THR A 127 2.85 10.56 9.63
CA THR A 127 1.94 11.72 9.51
C THR A 127 2.46 12.81 8.58
N CYS A 128 3.67 12.66 8.02
CA CYS A 128 4.33 13.67 7.22
C CYS A 128 3.97 13.58 5.73
N GLN A 129 3.99 14.72 5.06
CA GLN A 129 3.70 14.89 3.64
C GLN A 129 4.97 15.13 2.83
N LEU A 130 6.04 15.61 3.49
CA LEU A 130 7.34 15.92 2.88
C LEU A 130 8.46 15.41 3.79
N ALA A 131 9.56 14.92 3.20
CA ALA A 131 10.77 14.56 3.92
C ALA A 131 11.94 15.44 3.50
N VAL A 132 12.64 16.03 4.48
CA VAL A 132 13.94 16.69 4.29
C VAL A 132 15.01 15.70 4.71
N ILE A 133 15.73 15.17 3.72
CA ILE A 133 16.81 14.18 3.91
C ILE A 133 18.14 14.92 3.88
N LEU A 134 18.80 15.00 5.03
CA LEU A 134 20.11 15.65 5.13
C LEU A 134 21.23 14.70 4.72
N ILE A 135 22.19 15.22 3.99
CA ILE A 135 23.41 14.53 3.57
C ILE A 135 24.59 15.43 3.87
N ASP A 136 25.57 14.95 4.66
CA ASP A 136 26.84 15.65 4.86
C ASP A 136 27.64 15.64 3.55
N ALA A 137 27.94 16.81 2.99
CA ALA A 137 28.66 16.96 1.73
C ALA A 137 29.99 16.23 1.70
N ARG A 138 30.68 16.09 2.85
CA ARG A 138 31.96 15.39 2.97
C ARG A 138 31.80 13.88 2.78
N LEU A 139 30.70 13.30 3.35
CA LEU A 139 30.50 11.86 3.45
C LEU A 139 29.68 11.31 2.30
N GLY A 140 28.74 12.10 1.74
CA GLY A 140 27.83 11.65 0.70
C GLY A 140 26.74 10.69 1.22
N ILE A 141 26.24 9.82 0.36
CA ILE A 141 25.10 8.94 0.63
C ILE A 141 25.55 7.75 1.48
N LEU A 142 25.10 7.69 2.71
CA LEU A 142 25.37 6.62 3.66
C LEU A 142 24.24 5.57 3.68
N ALA A 143 24.48 4.41 4.32
CA ALA A 143 23.46 3.36 4.52
C ALA A 143 22.20 3.89 5.22
N GLN A 144 22.36 4.78 6.22
CA GLN A 144 21.22 5.41 6.90
C GLN A 144 20.42 6.35 6.00
N THR A 145 21.09 7.09 5.11
CA THR A 145 20.42 7.93 4.10
C THR A 145 19.52 7.07 3.21
N ARG A 146 20.02 5.92 2.73
CA ARG A 146 19.27 4.95 1.92
C ARG A 146 18.09 4.37 2.68
N ARG A 147 18.30 3.94 3.93
CA ARG A 147 17.24 3.39 4.81
C ARG A 147 16.14 4.40 5.06
N HIS A 148 16.48 5.64 5.39
CA HIS A 148 15.51 6.70 5.66
C HIS A 148 14.71 7.06 4.38
N SER A 149 15.36 7.13 3.24
CA SER A 149 14.70 7.35 1.94
C SER A 149 13.73 6.22 1.61
N TYR A 150 14.15 4.97 1.82
CA TYR A 150 13.29 3.80 1.61
C TYR A 150 12.06 3.80 2.53
N ILE A 151 12.25 4.09 3.82
CA ILE A 151 11.14 4.18 4.78
C ILE A 151 10.20 5.34 4.42
N ALA A 152 10.72 6.50 4.03
CA ALA A 152 9.90 7.62 3.59
C ALA A 152 9.04 7.24 2.37
N SER A 153 9.63 6.61 1.35
CA SER A 153 8.93 6.07 0.19
C SER A 153 7.88 5.02 0.58
N LEU A 154 8.24 4.06 1.44
CA LEU A 154 7.34 3.01 1.92
C LEU A 154 6.12 3.58 2.66
N LEU A 155 6.32 4.67 3.44
CA LEU A 155 5.25 5.40 4.12
C LEU A 155 4.50 6.36 3.19
N GLY A 156 4.79 6.33 1.89
CA GLY A 156 4.10 7.09 0.87
C GLY A 156 4.46 8.59 0.87
N ILE A 157 5.55 9.01 1.50
CA ILE A 157 6.06 10.39 1.38
C ILE A 157 6.75 10.50 0.03
N ARG A 158 6.07 11.11 -0.95
CA ARG A 158 6.58 11.28 -2.31
C ARG A 158 7.44 12.53 -2.47
N ASN A 159 7.09 13.61 -1.77
CA ASN A 159 7.82 14.87 -1.81
C ASN A 159 9.08 14.79 -0.95
N VAL A 160 10.25 14.85 -1.57
CA VAL A 160 11.54 14.74 -0.89
C VAL A 160 12.42 15.93 -1.25
N VAL A 161 12.97 16.57 -0.22
CA VAL A 161 14.05 17.53 -0.33
C VAL A 161 15.33 16.84 0.10
N VAL A 162 16.31 16.76 -0.78
CA VAL A 162 17.67 16.27 -0.47
C VAL A 162 18.55 17.48 -0.16
N ALA A 163 18.72 17.74 1.13
CA ALA A 163 19.51 18.85 1.63
C ALA A 163 20.98 18.44 1.79
N VAL A 164 21.82 18.82 0.83
CA VAL A 164 23.27 18.59 0.88
C VAL A 164 23.87 19.65 1.80
N ASN A 165 24.04 19.26 3.06
CA ASN A 165 24.45 20.15 4.15
C ASN A 165 25.98 20.16 4.33
N LYS A 166 26.45 21.19 5.04
CA LYS A 166 27.89 21.43 5.32
C LYS A 166 28.71 21.70 4.06
N MET A 167 28.12 22.39 3.10
CA MET A 167 28.81 22.81 1.89
C MET A 167 30.01 23.73 2.19
N ASP A 168 29.97 24.45 3.32
CA ASP A 168 31.08 25.22 3.87
C ASP A 168 32.34 24.40 4.16
N LEU A 169 32.23 23.09 4.41
CA LEU A 169 33.35 22.19 4.69
C LEU A 169 33.91 21.50 3.44
N VAL A 170 33.35 21.78 2.27
CA VAL A 170 33.83 21.30 0.96
C VAL A 170 34.03 22.46 -0.03
N ASP A 171 34.36 23.65 0.51
CA ASP A 171 34.63 24.85 -0.26
C ASP A 171 33.51 25.22 -1.26
N TRP A 172 32.26 24.95 -0.91
CA TRP A 172 31.07 25.24 -1.72
C TRP A 172 31.07 24.64 -3.14
N SER A 173 31.73 23.47 -3.29
CA SER A 173 31.98 22.80 -4.56
C SER A 173 30.71 22.35 -5.25
N GLU A 174 30.39 22.93 -6.42
CA GLU A 174 29.32 22.49 -7.33
C GLU A 174 29.55 21.05 -7.79
N GLU A 175 30.79 20.67 -8.15
CA GLU A 175 31.13 19.32 -8.60
C GLU A 175 30.77 18.26 -7.53
N ARG A 176 31.04 18.54 -6.25
CA ARG A 176 30.70 17.64 -5.14
C ARG A 176 29.21 17.54 -4.93
N PHE A 177 28.47 18.63 -5.07
CA PHE A 177 27.02 18.64 -5.03
C PHE A 177 26.43 17.78 -6.15
N ASP A 178 26.88 17.97 -7.38
CA ASP A 178 26.41 17.22 -8.56
C ASP A 178 26.68 15.73 -8.43
N GLU A 179 27.84 15.33 -7.90
CA GLU A 179 28.19 13.93 -7.62
C GLU A 179 27.16 13.30 -6.67
N ILE A 180 26.82 13.98 -5.58
CA ILE A 180 25.84 13.51 -4.60
C ILE A 180 24.44 13.42 -5.23
N CYS A 181 24.04 14.44 -5.98
CA CYS A 181 22.74 14.46 -6.68
C CYS A 181 22.61 13.30 -7.67
N ALA A 182 23.63 13.05 -8.47
CA ALA A 182 23.65 11.94 -9.42
C ALA A 182 23.54 10.57 -8.72
N GLY A 183 24.33 10.39 -7.65
CA GLY A 183 24.30 9.16 -6.84
C GLY A 183 22.96 8.93 -6.16
N TYR A 184 22.32 9.99 -5.65
CA TYR A 184 21.00 9.88 -5.04
C TYR A 184 19.91 9.55 -6.07
N ARG A 185 19.91 10.23 -7.23
CA ARG A 185 18.94 9.92 -8.32
C ARG A 185 19.06 8.49 -8.79
N ASP A 186 20.30 7.96 -8.90
CA ASP A 186 20.51 6.57 -9.31
C ASP A 186 19.91 5.58 -8.29
N PHE A 187 20.14 5.81 -7.01
CA PHE A 187 19.53 5.02 -5.93
C PHE A 187 17.99 5.17 -5.91
N ALA A 188 17.48 6.38 -6.04
CA ALA A 188 16.05 6.69 -5.91
C ALA A 188 15.18 6.14 -7.06
N ARG A 189 15.76 5.69 -8.20
CA ARG A 189 15.00 5.05 -9.30
C ARG A 189 14.17 3.84 -8.88
N GLY A 190 14.56 3.16 -7.81
CA GLY A 190 13.85 2.01 -7.25
C GLY A 190 12.77 2.38 -6.22
N LEU A 191 12.59 3.67 -5.93
CA LEU A 191 11.66 4.18 -4.91
C LEU A 191 10.45 4.87 -5.57
N ASP A 192 9.30 4.81 -4.90
CA ASP A 192 8.10 5.57 -5.29
C ASP A 192 8.19 7.00 -4.74
N LEU A 193 9.07 7.81 -5.33
CA LEU A 193 9.28 9.21 -5.00
C LEU A 193 9.03 10.07 -6.23
N ASP A 194 8.52 11.28 -6.02
CA ASP A 194 8.53 12.32 -7.05
C ASP A 194 9.98 12.77 -7.30
N ASP A 195 10.24 13.58 -8.34
CA ASP A 195 11.60 14.07 -8.60
C ASP A 195 12.12 14.87 -7.39
N PRO A 196 13.17 14.40 -6.68
CA PRO A 196 13.61 15.04 -5.47
C PRO A 196 14.16 16.44 -5.72
N TYR A 197 13.79 17.38 -4.86
CA TYR A 197 14.39 18.71 -4.87
C TYR A 197 15.75 18.69 -4.18
N PHE A 198 16.83 18.98 -4.92
CA PHE A 198 18.20 19.01 -4.38
C PHE A 198 18.58 20.41 -3.99
N LEU A 199 19.08 20.57 -2.77
CA LEU A 199 19.43 21.86 -2.18
C LEU A 199 20.81 21.85 -1.55
N PRO A 200 21.80 22.58 -2.07
CA PRO A 200 23.08 22.80 -1.40
C PRO A 200 22.91 23.84 -0.28
N MET A 201 23.41 23.55 0.92
CA MET A 201 23.21 24.44 2.06
C MET A 201 24.30 24.34 3.13
N SER A 202 24.35 25.33 4.02
CA SER A 202 25.01 25.24 5.32
C SER A 202 24.01 25.61 6.43
N ALA A 203 23.55 24.61 7.17
CA ALA A 203 22.67 24.86 8.32
C ALA A 203 23.36 25.68 9.42
N LEU A 204 24.68 25.57 9.55
CA LEU A 204 25.46 26.32 10.54
C LEU A 204 25.54 27.81 10.19
N LEU A 205 25.82 28.14 8.94
CA LEU A 205 26.01 29.51 8.48
C LEU A 205 24.70 30.16 8.02
N GLY A 206 23.68 29.35 7.65
CA GLY A 206 22.35 29.80 7.23
C GLY A 206 22.19 29.92 5.71
N ASP A 207 23.24 29.61 4.93
CA ASP A 207 23.17 29.68 3.47
C ASP A 207 22.13 28.70 2.91
N ASN A 208 21.20 29.20 2.10
CA ASN A 208 20.08 28.49 1.49
C ASN A 208 19.09 27.83 2.49
N VAL A 209 19.04 28.30 3.73
CA VAL A 209 18.02 27.85 4.69
C VAL A 209 16.76 28.71 4.59
N VAL A 210 16.84 29.97 4.97
CA VAL A 210 15.72 30.95 4.85
C VAL A 210 15.99 31.91 3.71
N ASP A 211 17.20 32.43 3.61
CA ASP A 211 17.66 33.32 2.56
C ASP A 211 18.73 32.63 1.70
N ALA A 212 18.85 33.07 0.45
CA ALA A 212 19.95 32.65 -0.41
C ALA A 212 21.28 33.18 0.14
N GLY A 213 22.28 32.31 0.26
CA GLY A 213 23.62 32.70 0.71
C GLY A 213 24.48 33.26 -0.42
N ASP A 214 25.41 34.13 -0.09
CA ASP A 214 26.35 34.70 -1.06
C ASP A 214 27.36 33.67 -1.62
N ASN A 215 27.55 32.54 -0.94
CA ASN A 215 28.57 31.52 -1.24
C ASN A 215 28.11 30.52 -2.34
N LEU A 216 26.83 30.44 -2.65
CA LEU A 216 26.23 29.48 -3.57
C LEU A 216 25.71 30.13 -4.87
N GLY A 217 26.48 31.10 -5.40
CA GLY A 217 26.07 31.87 -6.58
C GLY A 217 25.88 31.06 -7.88
N TRP A 218 26.27 29.79 -7.89
CA TRP A 218 26.03 28.84 -8.98
C TRP A 218 24.67 28.12 -8.87
N PHE A 219 23.99 28.22 -7.73
CA PHE A 219 22.70 27.57 -7.49
C PHE A 219 21.55 28.55 -7.73
N ASP A 220 20.70 28.25 -8.71
CA ASP A 220 19.58 29.10 -9.11
C ASP A 220 18.24 28.73 -8.45
N GLY A 221 18.21 27.69 -7.59
CA GLY A 221 17.00 27.21 -6.94
C GLY A 221 16.59 28.07 -5.73
N PRO A 222 15.32 28.00 -5.28
CA PRO A 222 14.87 28.66 -4.07
C PRO A 222 15.51 28.09 -2.81
N PRO A 223 15.72 28.90 -1.75
CA PRO A 223 16.11 28.42 -0.43
C PRO A 223 15.07 27.43 0.15
N LEU A 224 15.44 26.67 1.18
CA LEU A 224 14.59 25.65 1.80
C LEU A 224 13.24 26.23 2.23
N MET A 225 13.22 27.37 2.92
CA MET A 225 11.98 27.96 3.42
C MET A 225 11.02 28.33 2.28
N GLU A 226 11.52 28.95 1.22
CA GLU A 226 10.69 29.30 0.06
C GLU A 226 10.13 28.06 -0.64
N HIS A 227 10.93 27.00 -0.79
CA HIS A 227 10.46 25.74 -1.32
C HIS A 227 9.36 25.12 -0.42
N LEU A 228 9.55 25.08 0.90
CA LEU A 228 8.56 24.57 1.85
C LEU A 228 7.25 25.39 1.86
N GLU A 229 7.30 26.70 1.59
CA GLU A 229 6.12 27.56 1.49
C GLU A 229 5.32 27.35 0.19
N THR A 230 5.96 26.86 -0.86
CA THR A 230 5.38 26.83 -2.23
C THR A 230 5.10 25.42 -2.74
N VAL A 231 5.71 24.38 -2.16
CA VAL A 231 5.52 22.99 -2.58
C VAL A 231 4.06 22.55 -2.42
N ASP A 232 3.49 21.96 -3.47
CA ASP A 232 2.17 21.34 -3.43
C ASP A 232 2.28 19.89 -2.91
N VAL A 233 1.68 19.61 -1.77
CA VAL A 233 1.66 18.31 -1.12
C VAL A 233 0.27 17.66 -1.08
N GLU A 234 -0.74 18.33 -1.65
CA GLU A 234 -2.11 17.83 -1.71
C GLU A 234 -2.37 16.97 -2.95
N ALA A 235 -1.44 16.94 -3.89
CA ALA A 235 -1.53 16.11 -5.07
C ALA A 235 -1.67 14.62 -4.69
N GLY A 236 -2.83 14.02 -5.05
CA GLY A 236 -3.12 12.59 -4.80
C GLY A 236 -4.07 12.30 -3.64
N VAL A 237 -4.65 13.31 -2.99
CA VAL A 237 -5.73 13.09 -2.01
C VAL A 237 -6.98 12.57 -2.74
N ASP A 238 -7.45 11.40 -2.34
CA ASP A 238 -8.67 10.81 -2.90
C ASP A 238 -9.92 11.57 -2.40
N LEU A 239 -10.57 12.31 -3.29
CA LEU A 239 -11.79 13.07 -3.01
C LEU A 239 -13.07 12.34 -3.41
N GLU A 240 -12.98 11.17 -4.05
CA GLU A 240 -14.13 10.43 -4.58
C GLU A 240 -14.58 9.33 -3.62
N ARG A 241 -13.65 8.52 -3.12
CA ARG A 241 -13.95 7.36 -2.29
C ARG A 241 -14.10 7.75 -0.82
N LEU A 242 -15.33 7.93 -0.36
CA LEU A 242 -15.59 8.24 1.04
C LEU A 242 -15.12 7.11 1.97
N ARG A 243 -14.34 7.49 2.98
CA ARG A 243 -13.93 6.64 4.10
C ARG A 243 -14.00 7.43 5.39
N LEU A 244 -14.94 7.06 6.27
CA LEU A 244 -15.07 7.64 7.60
C LEU A 244 -15.07 6.51 8.64
N PRO A 245 -13.89 6.17 9.21
CA PRO A 245 -13.81 5.23 10.32
C PRO A 245 -14.53 5.78 11.55
N VAL A 246 -15.47 5.03 12.10
CA VAL A 246 -16.22 5.43 13.29
C VAL A 246 -15.37 5.19 14.55
N GLN A 247 -14.91 6.27 15.16
CA GLN A 247 -14.05 6.23 16.34
C GLN A 247 -14.87 6.23 17.62
N MET A 248 -16.04 6.87 17.61
CA MET A 248 -16.93 6.96 18.76
C MET A 248 -18.38 7.14 18.32
N VAL A 249 -19.29 6.51 19.05
CA VAL A 249 -20.73 6.79 18.96
C VAL A 249 -21.10 7.79 20.04
N VAL A 250 -21.66 8.92 19.65
CA VAL A 250 -22.04 10.02 20.53
C VAL A 250 -23.57 10.00 20.71
N ARG A 251 -24.04 9.81 21.96
CA ARG A 251 -25.46 9.81 22.30
C ARG A 251 -25.68 10.53 23.64
N PRO A 252 -25.64 11.88 23.66
CA PRO A 252 -25.79 12.65 24.88
C PRO A 252 -27.21 12.60 25.45
N ASP A 253 -28.21 12.40 24.58
CA ASP A 253 -29.65 12.32 24.92
C ASP A 253 -30.37 11.35 23.98
N LEU A 254 -31.72 11.32 24.07
CA LEU A 254 -32.54 10.43 23.23
C LEU A 254 -32.73 10.93 21.80
N ASP A 255 -32.54 12.23 21.56
CA ASP A 255 -32.85 12.88 20.29
C ASP A 255 -31.60 13.04 19.40
N PHE A 256 -30.40 12.71 19.93
CA PHE A 256 -29.14 12.81 19.20
C PHE A 256 -28.38 11.49 19.18
N ARG A 257 -28.13 10.97 17.98
CA ARG A 257 -27.20 9.84 17.75
C ARG A 257 -26.24 10.21 16.63
N GLY A 258 -24.98 10.41 16.99
CA GLY A 258 -23.93 10.80 16.05
C GLY A 258 -22.77 9.81 16.02
N PHE A 259 -22.12 9.72 14.86
CA PHE A 259 -20.98 8.85 14.60
C PHE A 259 -19.75 9.72 14.37
N ALA A 260 -18.89 9.80 15.38
CA ALA A 260 -17.71 10.65 15.35
C ALA A 260 -16.52 9.92 14.73
N GLY A 261 -15.79 10.63 13.86
CA GLY A 261 -14.59 10.13 13.20
C GLY A 261 -13.87 11.22 12.44
N THR A 262 -12.72 10.87 11.86
CA THR A 262 -11.99 11.75 10.93
C THR A 262 -12.21 11.22 9.52
N VAL A 263 -12.61 12.08 8.59
CA VAL A 263 -12.73 11.71 7.17
C VAL A 263 -11.35 11.30 6.66
N ALA A 264 -11.18 10.03 6.31
CA ALA A 264 -9.92 9.49 5.81
C ALA A 264 -9.71 9.76 4.33
N SER A 265 -10.78 9.73 3.54
CA SER A 265 -10.81 10.10 2.13
C SER A 265 -12.24 10.41 1.68
N GLY A 266 -12.37 10.95 0.48
CA GLY A 266 -13.64 11.39 -0.08
C GLY A 266 -14.16 12.67 0.53
N VAL A 267 -15.29 13.13 0.01
CA VAL A 267 -15.98 14.33 0.49
C VAL A 267 -17.37 13.92 0.95
N LEU A 268 -17.77 14.40 2.11
CA LEU A 268 -19.06 14.11 2.75
C LEU A 268 -19.93 15.38 2.77
N ARG A 269 -21.21 15.24 2.40
CA ARG A 269 -22.22 16.31 2.44
C ARG A 269 -23.51 15.80 3.07
N PRO A 270 -24.30 16.67 3.71
CA PRO A 270 -25.69 16.35 4.04
C PRO A 270 -26.47 15.94 2.78
N GLY A 271 -27.23 14.85 2.85
CA GLY A 271 -27.95 14.26 1.73
C GLY A 271 -27.19 13.15 0.98
N ASP A 272 -25.90 12.92 1.26
CA ASP A 272 -25.15 11.82 0.64
C ASP A 272 -25.66 10.47 1.15
N GLU A 273 -25.80 9.50 0.24
CA GLU A 273 -26.08 8.11 0.59
C GLU A 273 -24.80 7.41 1.05
N VAL A 274 -24.87 6.75 2.20
CA VAL A 274 -23.74 6.04 2.81
C VAL A 274 -24.12 4.63 3.22
N VAL A 275 -23.11 3.77 3.28
CA VAL A 275 -23.24 2.37 3.73
C VAL A 275 -22.33 2.15 4.94
N ALA A 276 -22.90 1.56 6.00
CA ALA A 276 -22.13 1.13 7.16
C ALA A 276 -21.53 -0.25 6.92
N MET A 277 -20.22 -0.37 6.98
CA MET A 277 -19.49 -1.63 6.86
C MET A 277 -18.99 -2.11 8.23
N PRO A 278 -19.07 -3.42 8.56
CA PRO A 278 -19.32 -4.57 7.66
C PRO A 278 -20.79 -4.93 7.45
N SER A 279 -21.76 -4.30 8.14
CA SER A 279 -23.18 -4.70 8.10
C SER A 279 -23.82 -4.57 6.71
N GLY A 280 -23.34 -3.64 5.88
CA GLY A 280 -23.93 -3.34 4.58
C GLY A 280 -25.23 -2.53 4.64
N LEU A 281 -25.59 -1.99 5.81
CA LEU A 281 -26.80 -1.18 5.98
C LEU A 281 -26.59 0.22 5.40
N GLY A 282 -27.48 0.63 4.50
CA GLY A 282 -27.50 1.95 3.90
C GLY A 282 -28.29 2.96 4.71
N SER A 283 -27.92 4.23 4.65
CA SER A 283 -28.66 5.38 5.17
C SER A 283 -28.21 6.66 4.46
N THR A 284 -28.84 7.78 4.81
CA THR A 284 -28.48 9.10 4.27
C THR A 284 -27.90 9.99 5.36
N VAL A 285 -26.88 10.76 5.03
CA VAL A 285 -26.29 11.76 5.94
C VAL A 285 -27.31 12.87 6.19
N GLU A 286 -27.70 13.05 7.45
CA GLU A 286 -28.64 14.11 7.83
C GLU A 286 -27.87 15.39 8.11
N ARG A 287 -26.85 15.35 8.99
CA ARG A 287 -26.05 16.52 9.40
C ARG A 287 -24.58 16.13 9.61
N ILE A 288 -23.70 17.10 9.42
CA ILE A 288 -22.28 17.02 9.77
C ILE A 288 -22.02 18.04 10.88
N VAL A 289 -21.86 17.55 12.09
CA VAL A 289 -21.80 18.36 13.32
C VAL A 289 -20.36 18.52 13.77
N THR A 290 -19.97 19.76 14.12
CA THR A 290 -18.69 20.06 14.78
C THR A 290 -18.94 20.92 16.04
N PHE A 291 -17.87 21.20 16.80
CA PHE A 291 -17.97 22.07 17.96
C PHE A 291 -18.45 23.51 17.58
N ASP A 292 -18.04 24.00 16.42
CA ASP A 292 -18.35 25.35 15.92
C ASP A 292 -19.67 25.43 15.16
N GLY A 293 -20.40 24.32 15.03
CA GLY A 293 -21.68 24.21 14.33
C GLY A 293 -21.68 23.15 13.23
N ASP A 294 -22.73 23.17 12.43
CA ASP A 294 -22.94 22.24 11.33
C ASP A 294 -22.14 22.68 10.09
N LEU A 295 -21.61 21.69 9.37
CA LEU A 295 -20.89 21.90 8.13
C LEU A 295 -21.74 21.50 6.90
N GLU A 296 -21.61 22.25 5.83
CA GLU A 296 -22.15 21.93 4.50
C GLU A 296 -21.31 20.86 3.78
N VAL A 297 -20.01 20.75 4.12
CA VAL A 297 -19.08 19.83 3.49
C VAL A 297 -17.94 19.49 4.44
N ALA A 298 -17.53 18.22 4.44
CA ALA A 298 -16.33 17.77 5.14
C ALA A 298 -15.45 16.94 4.22
N GLY A 299 -14.19 17.35 4.08
CA GLY A 299 -13.15 16.67 3.31
C GLY A 299 -12.16 15.88 4.17
N PRO A 300 -11.17 15.25 3.53
CA PRO A 300 -10.14 14.46 4.20
C PRO A 300 -9.42 15.24 5.31
N GLY A 301 -9.12 14.56 6.42
CA GLY A 301 -8.47 15.14 7.59
C GLY A 301 -9.41 15.89 8.54
N ARG A 302 -10.68 16.13 8.17
CA ARG A 302 -11.64 16.83 9.03
C ARG A 302 -12.25 15.87 10.04
N ALA A 303 -12.14 16.21 11.33
CA ALA A 303 -12.84 15.51 12.41
C ALA A 303 -14.28 15.99 12.49
N VAL A 304 -15.25 15.08 12.41
CA VAL A 304 -16.68 15.38 12.37
C VAL A 304 -17.50 14.36 13.16
N THR A 305 -18.73 14.75 13.50
CA THR A 305 -19.78 13.84 13.98
C THR A 305 -20.90 13.84 12.95
N VAL A 306 -21.22 12.68 12.40
CA VAL A 306 -22.25 12.52 11.38
C VAL A 306 -23.52 11.98 12.01
N THR A 307 -24.68 12.59 11.75
CA THR A 307 -26.00 12.02 12.04
C THR A 307 -26.59 11.44 10.76
N LEU A 308 -27.39 10.37 10.89
CA LEU A 308 -28.03 9.68 9.79
C LEU A 308 -29.54 9.79 9.92
N THR A 309 -30.24 9.71 8.77
CA THR A 309 -31.71 9.78 8.72
C THR A 309 -32.38 8.54 9.33
N ASP A 310 -31.69 7.38 9.31
CA ASP A 310 -32.20 6.12 9.81
C ASP A 310 -31.44 5.67 11.06
N GLU A 311 -32.15 5.02 11.99
CA GLU A 311 -31.52 4.37 13.13
C GLU A 311 -30.96 3.01 12.75
N ILE A 312 -29.80 2.98 12.07
CA ILE A 312 -29.07 1.76 11.77
C ILE A 312 -28.03 1.45 12.86
N ASP A 313 -27.68 0.17 13.01
CA ASP A 313 -26.72 -0.23 14.02
C ASP A 313 -25.29 -0.03 13.50
N ILE A 314 -24.59 0.94 14.12
CA ILE A 314 -23.20 1.30 13.84
C ILE A 314 -22.47 1.39 15.17
N SER A 315 -21.30 0.79 15.21
CA SER A 315 -20.43 0.72 16.39
C SER A 315 -19.04 1.34 16.12
N ARG A 316 -18.31 1.58 17.19
CA ARG A 316 -16.89 1.93 17.08
C ARG A 316 -16.14 0.84 16.32
N GLY A 317 -15.39 1.23 15.29
CA GLY A 317 -14.63 0.34 14.43
C GLY A 317 -15.35 0.01 13.12
N ASP A 318 -16.61 0.39 12.97
CA ASP A 318 -17.27 0.34 11.67
C ASP A 318 -16.77 1.46 10.76
N LEU A 319 -17.01 1.31 9.47
CA LEU A 319 -16.58 2.24 8.44
C LEU A 319 -17.79 2.73 7.65
N LEU A 320 -18.03 4.04 7.62
CA LEU A 320 -18.99 4.64 6.70
C LEU A 320 -18.32 4.88 5.34
N VAL A 321 -18.95 4.40 4.28
CA VAL A 321 -18.44 4.46 2.90
C VAL A 321 -19.51 4.95 1.94
N GLY A 322 -19.12 5.47 0.78
CA GLY A 322 -20.07 5.75 -0.32
C GLY A 322 -20.59 4.46 -0.94
N VAL A 323 -21.80 4.51 -1.51
CA VAL A 323 -22.53 3.35 -2.04
C VAL A 323 -21.75 2.59 -3.11
N ASP A 324 -21.05 3.32 -4.00
CA ASP A 324 -20.40 2.73 -5.17
C ASP A 324 -18.95 2.22 -4.91
N HIS A 325 -18.38 2.50 -3.75
CA HIS A 325 -16.96 2.28 -3.48
C HIS A 325 -16.72 1.50 -2.18
N ALA A 326 -17.14 0.21 -2.15
CA ALA A 326 -16.89 -0.65 -1.00
C ALA A 326 -15.37 -0.90 -0.80
N PRO A 327 -14.87 -0.94 0.45
CA PRO A 327 -13.49 -1.31 0.76
C PRO A 327 -13.25 -2.80 0.46
N THR A 328 -11.98 -3.17 0.34
CA THR A 328 -11.60 -4.59 0.25
C THR A 328 -11.83 -5.28 1.60
N ARG A 329 -12.27 -6.54 1.53
CA ARG A 329 -12.55 -7.39 2.69
C ARG A 329 -11.71 -8.65 2.61
N ALA A 330 -10.94 -8.96 3.66
CA ALA A 330 -10.17 -10.21 3.72
C ALA A 330 -9.78 -10.58 5.14
N HIS A 331 -9.63 -11.89 5.41
CA HIS A 331 -9.02 -12.42 6.63
C HIS A 331 -7.50 -12.50 6.54
N GLU A 332 -6.94 -12.52 5.35
CA GLU A 332 -5.51 -12.60 5.12
C GLU A 332 -5.08 -11.50 4.14
N VAL A 333 -4.09 -10.71 4.53
CA VAL A 333 -3.56 -9.60 3.73
C VAL A 333 -2.07 -9.72 3.53
N ASP A 334 -1.57 -9.30 2.38
CA ASP A 334 -0.15 -9.05 2.18
C ASP A 334 0.16 -7.61 2.58
N ALA A 335 1.19 -7.42 3.38
CA ALA A 335 1.62 -6.12 3.86
C ALA A 335 3.14 -6.00 3.89
N MET A 336 3.64 -4.78 3.69
CA MET A 336 5.00 -4.45 4.09
C MET A 336 5.02 -4.23 5.59
N LEU A 337 5.92 -4.90 6.30
CA LEU A 337 6.16 -4.74 7.73
C LEU A 337 7.50 -4.09 7.98
N VAL A 338 7.52 -3.13 8.90
CA VAL A 338 8.74 -2.66 9.56
C VAL A 338 8.77 -3.28 10.96
N TRP A 339 9.72 -4.17 11.22
CA TRP A 339 9.84 -4.83 12.51
C TRP A 339 10.58 -3.95 13.51
N MET A 340 9.99 -3.70 14.67
CA MET A 340 10.44 -2.69 15.66
C MET A 340 10.86 -3.30 17.00
N SER A 341 10.76 -4.63 17.15
CA SER A 341 11.14 -5.32 18.39
C SER A 341 12.57 -5.82 18.33
N THR A 342 13.22 -5.85 19.49
CA THR A 342 14.51 -6.54 19.68
C THR A 342 14.36 -8.06 19.71
N GLU A 343 13.16 -8.57 20.05
CA GLU A 343 12.82 -9.98 19.86
C GLU A 343 12.54 -10.23 18.39
N GLU A 344 13.07 -11.33 17.87
CA GLU A 344 12.83 -11.73 16.48
C GLU A 344 11.36 -12.10 16.24
N LEU A 345 10.87 -11.78 15.04
CA LEU A 345 9.57 -12.24 14.60
C LEU A 345 9.58 -13.75 14.38
N GLU A 346 8.70 -14.45 15.07
CA GLU A 346 8.39 -15.87 14.82
C GLU A 346 7.06 -15.98 14.07
N PRO A 347 7.05 -16.55 12.85
CA PRO A 347 5.80 -16.80 12.12
C PRO A 347 4.83 -17.66 12.96
N GLY A 348 3.54 -17.29 12.93
CA GLY A 348 2.49 -17.96 13.71
C GLY A 348 2.26 -17.43 15.13
N ARG A 349 3.18 -16.67 15.71
CA ARG A 349 2.96 -15.99 17.01
C ARG A 349 1.80 -15.00 16.89
N ARG A 350 0.96 -14.97 17.93
CA ARG A 350 -0.24 -14.13 17.99
C ARG A 350 0.04 -12.73 18.55
N TYR A 351 -0.39 -11.71 17.82
CA TYR A 351 -0.33 -10.29 18.19
C TYR A 351 -1.72 -9.67 18.21
N LEU A 352 -1.87 -8.49 18.75
CA LEU A 352 -3.01 -7.62 18.51
C LEU A 352 -2.71 -6.77 17.28
N LEU A 353 -3.52 -6.88 16.26
CA LEU A 353 -3.52 -5.98 15.10
C LEU A 353 -4.46 -4.85 15.40
N GLN A 354 -3.96 -3.63 15.39
CA GLN A 354 -4.73 -2.40 15.56
C GLN A 354 -4.69 -1.59 14.27
N SER A 355 -5.86 -1.34 13.69
CA SER A 355 -6.07 -0.54 12.48
C SER A 355 -7.05 0.61 12.76
N ALA A 356 -7.32 1.45 11.75
CA ALA A 356 -8.33 2.50 11.84
C ALA A 356 -9.73 1.94 12.20
N ASN A 357 -10.02 0.71 11.81
CA ASN A 357 -11.32 0.05 11.99
C ASN A 357 -11.37 -0.87 13.23
N GLY A 358 -10.43 -0.71 14.18
CA GLY A 358 -10.45 -1.43 15.44
C GLY A 358 -9.31 -2.42 15.64
N THR A 359 -9.52 -3.35 16.57
CA THR A 359 -8.50 -4.31 17.02
C THR A 359 -8.95 -5.74 16.76
N SER A 360 -8.03 -6.57 16.25
CA SER A 360 -8.24 -8.00 16.06
C SER A 360 -7.01 -8.79 16.53
N SER A 361 -7.18 -10.08 16.80
CA SER A 361 -6.05 -10.99 16.99
C SER A 361 -5.53 -11.41 15.61
N ALA A 362 -4.23 -11.30 15.41
CA ALA A 362 -3.60 -11.62 14.13
C ALA A 362 -2.25 -12.31 14.32
N SER A 363 -1.74 -12.93 13.28
CA SER A 363 -0.40 -13.51 13.23
C SER A 363 0.24 -13.26 11.86
N VAL A 364 1.56 -13.18 11.82
CA VAL A 364 2.31 -13.25 10.57
C VAL A 364 2.32 -14.72 10.15
N SER A 365 1.58 -15.06 9.10
CA SER A 365 1.47 -16.45 8.61
C SER A 365 2.70 -16.87 7.81
N SER A 366 3.33 -15.94 7.08
CA SER A 366 4.59 -16.18 6.38
C SER A 366 5.32 -14.88 6.05
N ILE A 367 6.64 -14.95 5.95
CA ILE A 367 7.50 -13.90 5.41
C ILE A 367 7.70 -14.24 3.93
N ARG A 368 7.31 -13.32 3.01
CA ARG A 368 7.50 -13.52 1.57
C ARG A 368 8.95 -13.30 1.17
N HIS A 369 9.47 -12.14 1.53
CA HIS A 369 10.87 -11.76 1.40
C HIS A 369 11.18 -10.61 2.36
N ARG A 370 12.45 -10.49 2.75
CA ARG A 370 13.01 -9.30 3.40
C ARG A 370 13.62 -8.40 2.35
N VAL A 371 13.55 -7.10 2.54
CA VAL A 371 14.18 -6.11 1.67
C VAL A 371 15.53 -5.72 2.25
N ASP A 372 16.56 -5.86 1.46
CA ASP A 372 17.87 -5.28 1.74
C ASP A 372 17.81 -3.78 1.40
N VAL A 373 17.86 -2.94 2.41
CA VAL A 373 17.67 -1.48 2.24
C VAL A 373 18.85 -0.78 1.51
N ASP A 374 20.02 -1.42 1.44
CA ASP A 374 21.20 -0.87 0.76
C ASP A 374 21.15 -1.14 -0.74
N THR A 375 20.63 -2.31 -1.13
CA THR A 375 20.60 -2.77 -2.53
C THR A 375 19.20 -2.78 -3.13
N LEU A 376 18.14 -2.62 -2.31
CA LEU A 376 16.71 -2.77 -2.62
C LEU A 376 16.34 -4.16 -3.15
N ASN A 377 17.21 -5.16 -2.95
CA ASN A 377 16.97 -6.53 -3.40
C ASN A 377 16.12 -7.32 -2.40
N GLU A 378 15.30 -8.21 -2.92
CA GLU A 378 14.52 -9.16 -2.15
C GLU A 378 15.40 -10.33 -1.68
N GLN A 379 15.35 -10.64 -0.39
CA GLN A 379 16.09 -11.74 0.22
C GLN A 379 15.13 -12.68 0.93
N GLN A 380 15.39 -13.98 0.83
CA GLN A 380 14.65 -14.98 1.63
C GLN A 380 14.97 -14.82 3.12
N ALA A 381 13.94 -14.85 3.96
CA ALA A 381 14.08 -14.78 5.41
C ALA A 381 13.07 -15.68 6.11
N VAL A 382 13.47 -16.28 7.22
CA VAL A 382 12.63 -17.13 8.07
C VAL A 382 12.20 -16.43 9.36
N SER A 383 12.89 -15.37 9.74
CA SER A 383 12.60 -14.48 10.87
C SER A 383 12.93 -13.04 10.50
N LEU A 384 12.47 -12.07 11.30
CA LEU A 384 12.83 -10.66 11.16
C LEU A 384 13.41 -10.16 12.47
N GLY A 385 14.56 -9.51 12.38
CA GLY A 385 15.20 -8.78 13.47
C GLY A 385 14.81 -7.31 13.50
N LEU A 386 15.33 -6.59 14.51
CA LEU A 386 15.09 -5.16 14.69
C LEU A 386 15.42 -4.37 13.41
N ASN A 387 14.49 -3.52 12.96
CA ASN A 387 14.56 -2.67 11.78
C ASN A 387 14.54 -3.40 10.43
N ASP A 388 14.30 -4.71 10.42
CA ASP A 388 14.05 -5.41 9.17
C ASP A 388 12.75 -4.94 8.53
N ILE A 389 12.78 -4.80 7.21
CA ILE A 389 11.62 -4.47 6.39
C ILE A 389 11.32 -5.67 5.49
N ALA A 390 10.10 -6.16 5.52
CA ALA A 390 9.73 -7.38 4.80
C ALA A 390 8.30 -7.35 4.29
N ARG A 391 8.06 -8.01 3.16
CA ARG A 391 6.71 -8.35 2.73
C ARG A 391 6.26 -9.61 3.46
N CYS A 392 5.12 -9.53 4.13
CA CYS A 392 4.57 -10.59 4.95
C CYS A 392 3.11 -10.84 4.63
N ALA A 393 2.67 -12.08 4.80
CA ALA A 393 1.25 -12.41 4.87
C ALA A 393 0.79 -12.35 6.33
N ILE A 394 -0.29 -11.61 6.55
CA ILE A 394 -0.89 -11.39 7.86
C ILE A 394 -2.27 -12.05 7.89
N SER A 395 -2.49 -12.99 8.80
CA SER A 395 -3.78 -13.64 9.02
C SER A 395 -4.46 -13.04 10.25
N SER A 396 -5.71 -12.61 10.11
CA SER A 396 -6.54 -12.01 11.16
C SER A 396 -7.74 -12.90 11.50
N ASP A 397 -8.10 -12.99 12.80
CA ASP A 397 -9.27 -13.74 13.25
C ASP A 397 -10.59 -13.06 12.82
N ARG A 398 -10.56 -11.74 12.58
CA ARG A 398 -11.68 -10.97 12.03
C ARG A 398 -11.39 -10.56 10.60
N GLU A 399 -12.43 -10.43 9.82
CA GLU A 399 -12.33 -9.84 8.49
C GLU A 399 -11.89 -8.38 8.60
N LEU A 400 -10.80 -8.04 7.89
CA LEU A 400 -10.28 -6.69 7.81
C LEU A 400 -10.99 -5.94 6.68
N LEU A 401 -11.38 -4.71 6.96
CA LEU A 401 -11.89 -3.75 5.98
C LEU A 401 -10.75 -2.77 5.68
N PHE A 402 -10.29 -2.69 4.45
CA PHE A 402 -9.14 -1.87 4.12
C PHE A 402 -9.13 -1.42 2.66
N ASP A 403 -8.36 -0.40 2.39
CA ASP A 403 -7.86 -0.05 1.06
C ASP A 403 -6.35 -0.31 1.02
N PRO A 404 -5.74 -0.56 -0.14
CA PRO A 404 -4.27 -0.60 -0.25
C PRO A 404 -3.65 0.69 0.31
N TYR A 405 -2.56 0.57 1.06
CA TYR A 405 -1.90 1.72 1.70
C TYR A 405 -1.54 2.83 0.71
N ALA A 406 -1.13 2.46 -0.49
CA ALA A 406 -0.81 3.40 -1.56
C ALA A 406 -2.00 4.29 -1.99
N SER A 407 -3.24 3.80 -1.81
CA SER A 407 -4.46 4.55 -2.13
C SER A 407 -5.07 5.25 -0.92
N ASN A 408 -4.95 4.68 0.28
CA ASN A 408 -5.43 5.31 1.51
C ASN A 408 -4.57 4.87 2.70
N ARG A 409 -3.73 5.79 3.21
CA ARG A 409 -2.81 5.51 4.32
C ARG A 409 -3.53 5.15 5.61
N GLN A 410 -4.69 5.74 5.90
CA GLN A 410 -5.41 5.53 7.16
C GLN A 410 -6.09 4.17 7.21
N THR A 411 -6.80 3.78 6.16
CA THR A 411 -7.49 2.48 6.10
C THR A 411 -6.56 1.33 5.70
N GLY A 412 -5.41 1.65 5.09
CA GLY A 412 -4.41 0.68 4.62
C GLY A 412 -3.28 0.41 5.61
N SER A 413 -3.27 1.00 6.80
CA SER A 413 -2.23 0.81 7.82
C SER A 413 -2.72 0.07 9.05
N PHE A 414 -1.78 -0.60 9.73
CA PHE A 414 -2.00 -1.20 11.03
C PHE A 414 -0.70 -1.24 11.84
N VAL A 415 -0.82 -1.47 13.14
CA VAL A 415 0.30 -1.83 14.00
C VAL A 415 0.08 -3.20 14.62
N LEU A 416 1.16 -3.93 14.85
CA LEU A 416 1.16 -5.14 15.65
C LEU A 416 1.64 -4.82 17.06
N VAL A 417 0.86 -5.24 18.05
CA VAL A 417 1.14 -5.03 19.47
C VAL A 417 1.33 -6.38 20.14
N ASP A 418 2.41 -6.55 20.86
CA ASP A 418 2.62 -7.75 21.68
C ASP A 418 1.62 -7.81 22.83
N ARG A 419 0.97 -8.96 22.99
CA ARG A 419 -0.13 -9.14 23.93
C ARG A 419 0.29 -9.14 25.40
N LEU A 420 1.55 -9.40 25.68
CA LEU A 420 2.07 -9.52 27.04
C LEU A 420 2.68 -8.20 27.52
N SER A 421 3.51 -7.60 26.69
CA SER A 421 4.21 -6.35 27.00
C SER A 421 3.41 -5.10 26.65
N ASN A 422 2.36 -5.20 25.82
CA ASN A 422 1.66 -4.08 25.19
C ASN A 422 2.57 -3.15 24.36
N ALA A 423 3.75 -3.63 23.99
CA ALA A 423 4.66 -2.89 23.13
C ALA A 423 4.26 -3.02 21.66
N THR A 424 4.34 -1.93 20.91
CA THR A 424 4.25 -1.97 19.45
C THR A 424 5.50 -2.65 18.90
N VAL A 425 5.32 -3.78 18.19
CA VAL A 425 6.41 -4.60 17.64
C VAL A 425 6.57 -4.45 16.14
N ALA A 426 5.56 -3.98 15.42
CA ALA A 426 5.66 -3.70 13.99
C ALA A 426 4.64 -2.64 13.56
N ALA A 427 5.00 -1.91 12.49
CA ALA A 427 4.07 -1.15 11.65
C ALA A 427 3.89 -1.87 10.30
N GLY A 428 2.65 -1.90 9.80
CA GLY A 428 2.29 -2.59 8.58
C GLY A 428 1.54 -1.71 7.60
N MET A 429 1.90 -1.79 6.33
CA MET A 429 1.27 -1.12 5.19
C MET A 429 0.67 -2.20 4.28
N ILE A 430 -0.67 -2.27 4.23
CA ILE A 430 -1.40 -3.28 3.46
C ILE A 430 -1.21 -3.03 1.97
N ILE A 431 -0.71 -4.03 1.26
CA ILE A 431 -0.59 -4.02 -0.20
C ILE A 431 -1.93 -4.45 -0.83
N GLY A 432 -2.56 -5.48 -0.25
CA GLY A 432 -3.80 -6.02 -0.76
C GLY A 432 -4.20 -7.29 -0.01
N ALA A 433 -5.30 -7.92 -0.45
CA ALA A 433 -5.68 -9.24 0.04
C ALA A 433 -4.58 -10.26 -0.32
N SER A 434 -4.20 -11.10 0.64
CA SER A 434 -3.18 -12.13 0.40
C SER A 434 -3.69 -13.13 -0.63
N SER A 435 -2.86 -13.42 -1.62
CA SER A 435 -3.18 -14.41 -2.65
C SER A 435 -2.51 -15.74 -2.34
N ALA A 436 -3.30 -16.81 -2.39
CA ALA A 436 -2.75 -18.15 -2.26
C ALA A 436 -1.75 -18.51 -3.39
N TRP A 437 -1.76 -17.75 -4.50
CA TRP A 437 -0.78 -17.87 -5.57
C TRP A 437 0.65 -17.52 -5.14
N ASP A 438 0.79 -16.64 -4.15
CA ASP A 438 2.09 -16.13 -3.68
C ASP A 438 2.64 -16.94 -2.51
N ARG A 439 1.90 -17.97 -2.05
CA ARG A 439 2.38 -18.88 -0.98
C ARG A 439 3.51 -19.77 -1.50
N GLN A 440 4.67 -19.63 -0.89
CA GLN A 440 5.79 -20.57 -1.12
C GLN A 440 5.47 -21.91 -0.46
N PRO A 441 5.87 -23.05 -1.08
CA PRO A 441 5.85 -24.35 -0.40
C PRO A 441 6.72 -24.31 0.87
N ASP A 442 6.34 -25.09 1.87
CA ASP A 442 7.15 -25.24 3.08
C ASP A 442 8.58 -25.68 2.71
N ALA A 443 9.57 -25.01 3.29
CA ALA A 443 11.00 -25.22 3.00
C ALA A 443 11.47 -26.66 3.35
N SER A 444 10.74 -27.38 4.19
CA SER A 444 11.01 -28.79 4.53
C SER A 444 10.54 -29.77 3.44
N LEU A 445 9.72 -29.32 2.48
CA LEU A 445 9.19 -30.15 1.41
C LEU A 445 10.20 -30.29 0.27
N HIS A 446 10.54 -31.53 -0.05
CA HIS A 446 11.43 -31.86 -1.15
C HIS A 446 10.66 -32.49 -2.31
N ARG A 447 10.92 -32.03 -3.53
CA ARG A 447 10.30 -32.56 -4.75
C ARG A 447 10.77 -34.02 -4.96
N GLN A 448 9.83 -34.94 -4.98
CA GLN A 448 10.11 -36.34 -5.35
C GLN A 448 10.18 -36.45 -6.88
N ALA A 449 11.32 -36.92 -7.37
CA ALA A 449 11.51 -37.15 -8.79
C ALA A 449 10.90 -38.51 -9.19
N SER A 450 10.22 -38.55 -10.36
CA SER A 450 9.76 -39.80 -10.95
C SER A 450 10.93 -40.52 -11.63
N SER A 451 10.96 -41.86 -11.51
CA SER A 451 11.90 -42.70 -12.28
C SER A 451 11.52 -42.85 -13.75
N ILE A 452 10.31 -42.40 -14.14
CA ILE A 452 9.82 -42.44 -15.53
C ILE A 452 9.95 -41.04 -16.11
N SER A 453 10.70 -40.92 -17.19
CA SER A 453 10.92 -39.64 -17.89
C SER A 453 9.67 -39.18 -18.64
N GLY A 454 9.60 -37.86 -18.95
CA GLY A 454 8.55 -37.30 -19.79
C GLY A 454 8.54 -37.91 -21.20
N ALA A 455 9.70 -38.21 -21.76
CA ALA A 455 9.83 -38.81 -23.09
C ALA A 455 9.23 -40.24 -23.12
N GLU A 456 9.47 -41.05 -22.09
CA GLU A 456 8.88 -42.41 -21.99
C GLU A 456 7.35 -42.33 -21.87
N ARG A 457 6.83 -41.36 -21.10
CA ARG A 457 5.37 -41.13 -20.99
C ARG A 457 4.77 -40.69 -22.32
N SER A 458 5.39 -39.74 -23.02
CA SER A 458 4.93 -39.25 -24.30
C SER A 458 4.95 -40.35 -25.39
N ALA A 459 6.00 -41.16 -25.40
CA ALA A 459 6.07 -42.32 -26.30
C ALA A 459 4.97 -43.37 -25.98
N ARG A 460 4.69 -43.62 -24.71
CA ARG A 460 3.65 -44.57 -24.30
C ARG A 460 2.24 -44.10 -24.60
N PHE A 461 1.94 -42.82 -24.38
CA PHE A 461 0.60 -42.27 -24.56
C PHE A 461 0.38 -41.70 -25.98
N GLY A 462 1.41 -41.60 -26.79
CA GLY A 462 1.35 -41.02 -28.13
C GLY A 462 0.99 -39.54 -28.16
N GLN A 463 1.23 -38.80 -27.08
CA GLN A 463 0.85 -37.40 -26.90
C GLN A 463 1.88 -36.62 -26.13
N GLN A 464 1.94 -35.32 -26.31
CA GLN A 464 2.62 -34.40 -25.41
C GLN A 464 1.61 -33.86 -24.38
N PRO A 465 2.00 -33.76 -23.09
CA PRO A 465 1.10 -33.26 -22.07
C PRO A 465 0.85 -31.76 -22.23
N CYS A 466 -0.42 -31.36 -22.15
CA CYS A 466 -0.81 -29.96 -22.13
C CYS A 466 -2.07 -29.75 -21.28
N THR A 467 -2.33 -28.50 -20.95
CA THR A 467 -3.57 -28.06 -20.32
C THR A 467 -4.34 -27.16 -21.27
N VAL A 468 -5.55 -27.53 -21.59
CA VAL A 468 -6.49 -26.71 -22.38
C VAL A 468 -7.45 -26.03 -21.41
N LEU A 469 -7.30 -24.73 -21.20
CA LEU A 469 -8.24 -23.92 -20.43
C LEU A 469 -9.31 -23.34 -21.35
N LEU A 470 -10.56 -23.78 -21.19
CA LEU A 470 -11.74 -23.19 -21.81
C LEU A 470 -12.27 -22.10 -20.88
N THR A 471 -12.17 -20.83 -21.27
CA THR A 471 -12.66 -19.68 -20.51
C THR A 471 -13.77 -18.94 -21.26
N GLY A 472 -14.68 -18.28 -20.55
CA GLY A 472 -15.83 -17.57 -21.09
C GLY A 472 -16.94 -17.41 -20.04
N LEU A 473 -18.01 -16.68 -20.38
CA LEU A 473 -19.14 -16.43 -19.49
C LEU A 473 -19.85 -17.72 -19.06
N THR A 474 -20.64 -17.66 -18.01
CA THR A 474 -21.56 -18.76 -17.63
C THR A 474 -22.48 -19.06 -18.79
N ALA A 475 -22.84 -20.33 -19.02
CA ALA A 475 -23.64 -20.80 -20.16
C ALA A 475 -23.09 -20.50 -21.57
N ALA A 476 -21.80 -20.12 -21.70
CA ALA A 476 -21.14 -19.90 -23.00
C ALA A 476 -20.90 -21.21 -23.81
N GLY A 477 -21.12 -22.40 -23.23
CA GLY A 477 -20.90 -23.68 -23.87
C GLY A 477 -19.58 -24.38 -23.51
N LYS A 478 -18.82 -23.87 -22.54
CA LYS A 478 -17.51 -24.42 -22.13
C LYS A 478 -17.53 -25.91 -21.76
N SER A 479 -18.45 -26.32 -20.91
CA SER A 479 -18.57 -27.72 -20.45
C SER A 479 -19.01 -28.65 -21.58
N THR A 480 -19.86 -28.18 -22.48
CA THR A 480 -20.31 -28.92 -23.67
C THR A 480 -19.13 -29.17 -24.62
N ILE A 481 -18.35 -28.11 -24.93
CA ILE A 481 -17.14 -28.22 -25.77
C ILE A 481 -16.10 -29.12 -25.09
N ALA A 482 -15.87 -28.95 -23.76
CA ALA A 482 -14.94 -29.78 -23.00
C ALA A 482 -15.29 -31.27 -23.07
N THR A 483 -16.58 -31.61 -22.94
CA THR A 483 -17.08 -32.99 -23.01
C THR A 483 -16.89 -33.58 -24.41
N ALA A 484 -17.20 -32.82 -25.45
CA ALA A 484 -17.01 -33.25 -26.84
C ALA A 484 -15.53 -33.39 -27.20
N LEU A 485 -14.66 -32.48 -26.72
CA LEU A 485 -13.21 -32.56 -26.89
C LEU A 485 -12.63 -33.78 -26.20
N GLU A 486 -13.03 -34.04 -24.95
CA GLU A 486 -12.66 -35.24 -24.19
C GLU A 486 -13.03 -36.52 -24.98
N ARG A 487 -14.26 -36.61 -25.51
CA ARG A 487 -14.71 -37.73 -26.29
C ARG A 487 -13.87 -37.91 -27.59
N ARG A 488 -13.63 -36.81 -28.29
CA ARG A 488 -12.84 -36.81 -29.55
C ARG A 488 -11.39 -37.25 -29.31
N LEU A 489 -10.76 -36.81 -28.25
CA LEU A 489 -9.40 -37.21 -27.84
C LEU A 489 -9.35 -38.68 -27.43
N PHE A 490 -10.33 -39.14 -26.64
CA PHE A 490 -10.45 -40.53 -26.21
C PHE A 490 -10.58 -41.48 -27.44
N ASP A 491 -11.45 -41.14 -28.41
CA ASP A 491 -11.64 -41.95 -29.62
C ASP A 491 -10.37 -42.04 -30.47
N ARG A 492 -9.47 -41.04 -30.35
CA ARG A 492 -8.13 -41.06 -30.95
C ARG A 492 -7.06 -41.73 -30.09
N GLY A 493 -7.45 -42.44 -29.02
CA GLY A 493 -6.55 -43.14 -28.13
C GLY A 493 -5.70 -42.21 -27.21
N ARG A 494 -6.12 -40.97 -27.02
CA ARG A 494 -5.45 -40.02 -26.13
C ARG A 494 -6.00 -40.11 -24.71
N THR A 495 -5.12 -39.94 -23.72
CA THR A 495 -5.49 -39.99 -22.30
C THR A 495 -5.68 -38.59 -21.75
N THR A 496 -6.88 -38.29 -21.27
CA THR A 496 -7.26 -36.98 -20.79
C THR A 496 -7.82 -37.01 -19.37
N ILE A 497 -7.81 -35.87 -18.69
CA ILE A 497 -8.56 -35.63 -17.47
C ILE A 497 -9.33 -34.32 -17.66
N ARG A 498 -10.64 -34.36 -17.39
CA ARG A 498 -11.50 -33.18 -17.43
C ARG A 498 -11.70 -32.60 -16.04
N LEU A 499 -11.40 -31.30 -15.92
CA LEU A 499 -11.54 -30.50 -14.71
C LEU A 499 -12.63 -29.43 -14.95
N ASP A 500 -13.88 -29.86 -14.80
CA ASP A 500 -15.05 -28.98 -14.93
C ASP A 500 -15.26 -28.19 -13.65
N GLY A 501 -15.63 -26.90 -13.77
CA GLY A 501 -15.78 -25.98 -12.65
C GLY A 501 -16.78 -26.43 -11.59
N GLU A 502 -17.88 -27.06 -11.98
CA GLU A 502 -18.88 -27.60 -11.05
C GLU A 502 -18.35 -28.83 -10.33
N ASN A 503 -17.79 -29.80 -11.07
CA ASN A 503 -17.23 -31.02 -10.50
C ASN A 503 -16.10 -30.74 -9.51
N VAL A 504 -15.25 -29.78 -9.82
CA VAL A 504 -14.15 -29.36 -8.94
C VAL A 504 -14.70 -28.76 -7.65
N ARG A 505 -15.78 -27.97 -7.72
CA ARG A 505 -16.44 -27.39 -6.54
C ARG A 505 -17.20 -28.40 -5.68
N MET A 506 -17.60 -29.54 -6.23
CA MET A 506 -18.17 -30.64 -5.44
C MET A 506 -17.09 -31.40 -4.63
N GLY A 507 -15.82 -31.27 -4.99
CA GLY A 507 -14.70 -31.99 -4.38
C GLY A 507 -13.58 -31.08 -3.87
N ILE A 508 -12.57 -30.86 -4.70
CA ILE A 508 -11.32 -30.17 -4.35
C ILE A 508 -11.56 -28.74 -3.85
N SER A 509 -12.58 -28.06 -4.36
CA SER A 509 -12.92 -26.68 -4.04
C SER A 509 -14.29 -26.53 -3.41
N ARG A 510 -14.77 -27.54 -2.67
CA ARG A 510 -16.09 -27.51 -1.99
C ARG A 510 -16.19 -26.44 -0.89
N ASP A 511 -15.06 -25.96 -0.41
CA ASP A 511 -14.93 -24.91 0.59
C ASP A 511 -15.00 -23.50 0.01
N LEU A 512 -15.05 -23.35 -1.33
CA LEU A 512 -15.03 -22.08 -2.03
C LEU A 512 -16.43 -21.69 -2.53
N GLY A 513 -16.79 -20.43 -2.30
CA GLY A 513 -17.94 -19.76 -2.89
C GLY A 513 -17.65 -19.17 -4.29
N PHE A 514 -18.30 -18.04 -4.62
CA PHE A 514 -18.26 -17.44 -5.95
C PHE A 514 -17.71 -16.00 -5.98
N SER A 515 -17.09 -15.51 -4.88
CA SER A 515 -16.39 -14.23 -4.88
C SER A 515 -15.21 -14.23 -5.85
N SER A 516 -14.69 -13.05 -6.20
CA SER A 516 -13.55 -12.90 -7.11
C SER A 516 -12.31 -13.66 -6.58
N GLN A 517 -12.07 -13.60 -5.27
CA GLN A 517 -10.95 -14.31 -4.63
C GLN A 517 -11.13 -15.83 -4.66
N GLU A 518 -12.33 -16.32 -4.36
CA GLU A 518 -12.63 -17.76 -4.38
C GLU A 518 -12.60 -18.34 -5.80
N ARG A 519 -12.99 -17.56 -6.81
CA ARG A 519 -12.81 -17.94 -8.22
C ARG A 519 -11.34 -18.01 -8.61
N SER A 520 -10.52 -17.07 -8.11
CA SER A 520 -9.07 -17.08 -8.30
C SER A 520 -8.43 -18.30 -7.66
N GLU A 521 -8.79 -18.62 -6.40
CA GLU A 521 -8.29 -19.80 -5.70
C GLU A 521 -8.75 -21.10 -6.37
N ASN A 522 -9.99 -21.15 -6.86
CA ASN A 522 -10.47 -22.30 -7.62
C ASN A 522 -9.62 -22.56 -8.87
N LEU A 523 -9.30 -21.51 -9.65
CA LEU A 523 -8.43 -21.65 -10.81
C LEU A 523 -7.01 -22.07 -10.41
N ARG A 524 -6.47 -21.54 -9.31
CA ARG A 524 -5.16 -21.95 -8.78
C ARG A 524 -5.13 -23.46 -8.47
N ARG A 525 -6.14 -23.97 -7.74
CA ARG A 525 -6.23 -25.41 -7.42
C ARG A 525 -6.32 -26.27 -8.68
N VAL A 526 -7.13 -25.84 -9.65
CA VAL A 526 -7.24 -26.52 -10.94
C VAL A 526 -5.92 -26.50 -11.70
N ALA A 527 -5.21 -25.38 -11.73
CA ALA A 527 -3.90 -25.27 -12.38
C ALA A 527 -2.84 -26.18 -11.73
N GLU A 528 -2.83 -26.28 -10.38
CA GLU A 528 -1.95 -27.24 -9.67
C GLU A 528 -2.27 -28.70 -10.04
N VAL A 529 -3.54 -29.07 -10.05
CA VAL A 529 -3.96 -30.42 -10.47
C VAL A 529 -3.57 -30.66 -11.94
N ALA A 530 -3.82 -29.71 -12.81
CA ALA A 530 -3.45 -29.78 -14.23
C ALA A 530 -1.93 -29.96 -14.42
N ARG A 531 -1.10 -29.22 -13.66
CA ARG A 531 0.36 -29.37 -13.63
C ARG A 531 0.79 -30.78 -13.22
N LEU A 532 0.18 -31.32 -12.18
CA LEU A 532 0.45 -32.70 -11.74
C LEU A 532 0.05 -33.71 -12.82
N VAL A 533 -1.10 -33.52 -13.45
CA VAL A 533 -1.60 -34.36 -14.57
C VAL A 533 -0.65 -34.30 -15.76
N ASN A 534 -0.21 -33.12 -16.17
CA ASN A 534 0.77 -32.94 -17.24
C ASN A 534 2.12 -33.62 -16.93
N ASN A 535 2.58 -33.57 -15.69
CA ASN A 535 3.80 -34.26 -15.26
C ASN A 535 3.68 -35.80 -15.38
N GLN A 536 2.46 -36.33 -15.44
CA GLN A 536 2.20 -37.76 -15.70
C GLN A 536 2.02 -38.07 -17.19
N GLY A 537 2.19 -37.10 -18.09
CA GLY A 537 2.09 -37.27 -19.55
C GLY A 537 0.65 -37.17 -20.09
N LEU A 538 -0.29 -36.70 -19.30
CA LEU A 538 -1.71 -36.63 -19.64
C LEU A 538 -2.11 -35.22 -20.09
N ILE A 539 -3.19 -35.13 -20.85
CA ILE A 539 -3.81 -33.85 -21.26
C ILE A 539 -4.87 -33.49 -20.23
N ALA A 540 -4.82 -32.28 -19.68
CA ALA A 540 -5.85 -31.71 -18.82
C ALA A 540 -6.78 -30.78 -19.62
N ILE A 541 -8.11 -30.95 -19.48
CA ILE A 541 -9.11 -30.08 -20.07
C ILE A 541 -9.83 -29.38 -18.93
N ALA A 542 -9.61 -28.08 -18.75
CA ALA A 542 -10.19 -27.27 -17.69
C ALA A 542 -11.28 -26.36 -18.27
N ALA A 543 -12.51 -26.48 -17.78
CA ALA A 543 -13.66 -25.65 -18.20
C ALA A 543 -14.08 -24.75 -17.03
N LEU A 544 -13.69 -23.48 -17.04
CA LEU A 544 -13.87 -22.52 -15.97
C LEU A 544 -14.26 -21.14 -16.52
N VAL A 545 -14.97 -20.33 -15.75
CA VAL A 545 -15.26 -18.93 -16.15
C VAL A 545 -13.97 -18.11 -16.18
N ALA A 546 -13.12 -18.22 -15.16
CA ALA A 546 -11.82 -17.56 -15.04
C ALA A 546 -11.84 -16.08 -15.50
N PRO A 547 -12.59 -15.17 -14.82
CA PRO A 547 -12.96 -13.88 -15.40
C PRO A 547 -11.80 -12.88 -15.46
N LYS A 548 -10.75 -13.02 -14.66
CA LYS A 548 -9.65 -12.07 -14.56
C LYS A 548 -8.44 -12.49 -15.40
N GLN A 549 -7.96 -11.57 -16.26
CA GLN A 549 -6.80 -11.79 -17.13
C GLN A 549 -5.53 -12.14 -16.34
N GLU A 550 -5.25 -11.41 -15.26
CA GLU A 550 -4.10 -11.65 -14.39
C GLU A 550 -4.08 -13.05 -13.78
N VAL A 551 -5.26 -13.58 -13.40
CA VAL A 551 -5.39 -14.91 -12.79
C VAL A 551 -5.17 -16.01 -13.82
N ARG A 552 -5.63 -15.81 -15.08
CA ARG A 552 -5.33 -16.73 -16.19
C ARG A 552 -3.84 -16.74 -16.55
N ALA A 553 -3.21 -15.55 -16.54
CA ALA A 553 -1.76 -15.45 -16.75
C ALA A 553 -0.96 -16.21 -15.68
N ARG A 554 -1.33 -16.10 -14.40
CA ARG A 554 -0.73 -16.86 -13.31
C ARG A 554 -0.94 -18.38 -13.46
N ALA A 555 -2.10 -18.81 -13.94
CA ALA A 555 -2.35 -20.22 -14.23
C ALA A 555 -1.44 -20.75 -15.36
N ARG A 556 -1.23 -19.95 -16.42
CA ARG A 556 -0.29 -20.23 -17.50
C ARG A 556 1.14 -20.37 -16.98
N GLU A 557 1.58 -19.47 -16.12
CA GLU A 557 2.91 -19.51 -15.51
C GLU A 557 3.09 -20.76 -14.63
N LEU A 558 2.11 -21.08 -13.80
CA LEU A 558 2.14 -22.23 -12.87
C LEU A 558 2.22 -23.58 -13.62
N VAL A 559 1.47 -23.73 -14.69
CA VAL A 559 1.44 -24.95 -15.53
C VAL A 559 2.69 -25.06 -16.39
N GLY A 560 3.22 -23.93 -16.85
CA GLY A 560 4.28 -23.77 -17.84
C GLY A 560 3.70 -23.31 -19.18
N GLY A 561 4.22 -22.19 -19.71
CA GLY A 561 3.70 -21.55 -20.91
C GLY A 561 3.71 -22.42 -22.15
N ASP A 562 4.67 -23.34 -22.25
CA ASP A 562 4.82 -24.35 -23.32
C ASP A 562 3.79 -25.49 -23.25
N ARG A 563 3.05 -25.62 -22.14
CA ARG A 563 2.05 -26.65 -21.88
C ARG A 563 0.66 -26.11 -21.63
N PHE A 564 0.47 -24.81 -21.73
CA PHE A 564 -0.79 -24.15 -21.44
C PHE A 564 -1.39 -23.56 -22.72
N VAL A 565 -2.65 -23.91 -22.96
CA VAL A 565 -3.43 -23.46 -24.11
C VAL A 565 -4.70 -22.80 -23.59
N GLU A 566 -4.88 -21.53 -23.89
CA GLU A 566 -6.07 -20.75 -23.52
C GLU A 566 -7.02 -20.65 -24.71
N VAL A 567 -8.21 -21.24 -24.56
CA VAL A 567 -9.29 -21.19 -25.54
C VAL A 567 -10.40 -20.30 -25.01
N PHE A 568 -10.63 -19.18 -25.68
CA PHE A 568 -11.72 -18.28 -25.36
C PHE A 568 -13.01 -18.72 -26.07
N VAL A 569 -14.01 -19.12 -25.27
CA VAL A 569 -15.35 -19.45 -25.75
C VAL A 569 -16.16 -18.15 -25.79
N ASP A 570 -16.15 -17.49 -26.94
CA ASP A 570 -16.78 -16.19 -27.14
C ASP A 570 -18.26 -16.37 -27.48
N THR A 571 -19.10 -16.01 -26.52
CA THR A 571 -20.56 -16.03 -26.62
C THR A 571 -21.08 -14.71 -26.09
N PRO A 572 -21.93 -13.98 -26.82
CA PRO A 572 -22.56 -12.77 -26.32
C PRO A 572 -23.39 -13.03 -25.04
N LEU A 573 -23.43 -12.02 -24.17
CA LEU A 573 -24.11 -12.11 -22.88
C LEU A 573 -25.59 -12.48 -23.04
N GLU A 574 -26.27 -11.89 -24.01
CA GLU A 574 -27.69 -12.13 -24.31
C GLU A 574 -27.94 -13.61 -24.61
N VAL A 575 -27.07 -14.23 -25.41
CA VAL A 575 -27.17 -15.65 -25.75
C VAL A 575 -26.81 -16.54 -24.55
N CYS A 576 -25.87 -16.12 -23.71
CA CYS A 576 -25.58 -16.82 -22.47
C CYS A 576 -26.80 -16.82 -21.53
N ARG A 577 -27.54 -15.71 -21.45
CA ARG A 577 -28.78 -15.60 -20.69
C ARG A 577 -29.87 -16.53 -21.22
N GLU A 578 -30.03 -16.61 -22.55
CA GLU A 578 -31.00 -17.52 -23.18
C GLU A 578 -30.68 -19.00 -22.97
N ARG A 579 -29.37 -19.33 -22.84
CA ARG A 579 -28.89 -20.70 -22.62
C ARG A 579 -28.81 -21.11 -21.16
N ASP A 580 -29.13 -20.21 -20.24
CA ASP A 580 -29.03 -20.44 -18.79
C ASP A 580 -30.19 -21.25 -18.25
N GLU A 581 -30.12 -22.56 -18.33
CA GLU A 581 -31.12 -23.50 -17.81
C GLU A 581 -31.26 -23.48 -16.27
N ASN A 582 -30.22 -22.98 -15.56
CA ASN A 582 -30.15 -22.97 -14.10
C ASN A 582 -30.63 -21.66 -13.46
N GLY A 583 -30.96 -20.64 -14.25
CA GLY A 583 -31.45 -19.34 -13.76
C GLY A 583 -30.41 -18.53 -13.00
N MET A 584 -29.12 -18.77 -13.27
CA MET A 584 -28.00 -18.09 -12.59
C MET A 584 -27.97 -16.58 -12.89
N TYR A 585 -28.31 -16.19 -14.12
CA TYR A 585 -28.37 -14.77 -14.50
C TYR A 585 -29.54 -14.06 -13.82
N GLU A 586 -30.70 -14.69 -13.71
CA GLU A 586 -31.85 -14.14 -12.99
C GLU A 586 -31.54 -13.97 -11.50
N ALA A 587 -30.88 -14.95 -10.89
CA ALA A 587 -30.47 -14.89 -9.50
C ALA A 587 -29.42 -13.76 -9.27
N ALA A 588 -28.52 -13.55 -10.24
CA ALA A 588 -27.55 -12.45 -10.20
C ALA A 588 -28.23 -11.08 -10.35
N ASP A 589 -29.23 -10.95 -11.23
CA ASP A 589 -30.02 -9.72 -11.40
C ASP A 589 -30.83 -9.36 -10.13
N ARG A 590 -31.27 -10.38 -9.36
CA ARG A 590 -31.93 -10.18 -8.05
C ARG A 590 -30.93 -9.91 -6.92
N GLY A 591 -29.61 -9.90 -7.19
CA GLY A 591 -28.58 -9.72 -6.18
C GLY A 591 -28.30 -10.93 -5.28
N GLU A 592 -28.89 -12.10 -5.57
CA GLU A 592 -28.70 -13.34 -4.80
C GLU A 592 -27.29 -13.93 -5.01
N ILE A 593 -26.66 -13.64 -6.15
CA ILE A 593 -25.28 -14.06 -6.46
C ILE A 593 -24.42 -12.80 -6.62
N PRO A 594 -23.66 -12.42 -5.61
CA PRO A 594 -22.78 -11.26 -5.69
C PRO A 594 -21.60 -11.53 -6.66
N GLN A 595 -21.07 -10.47 -7.26
CA GLN A 595 -19.88 -10.52 -8.14
C GLN A 595 -20.00 -11.53 -9.30
N PHE A 596 -21.17 -11.57 -9.98
CA PHE A 596 -21.41 -12.46 -11.10
C PHE A 596 -20.82 -11.90 -12.40
N PRO A 597 -19.89 -12.62 -13.09
CA PRO A 597 -19.22 -12.12 -14.28
C PRO A 597 -20.19 -11.85 -15.43
N GLY A 598 -20.17 -10.64 -15.97
CA GLY A 598 -21.04 -10.17 -17.04
C GLY A 598 -22.34 -9.50 -16.55
N VAL A 599 -22.62 -9.48 -15.21
CA VAL A 599 -23.77 -8.79 -14.60
C VAL A 599 -23.27 -7.79 -13.56
N SER A 600 -22.86 -8.27 -12.39
CA SER A 600 -22.38 -7.43 -11.27
C SER A 600 -20.86 -7.43 -11.11
N ALA A 601 -20.12 -8.17 -11.96
CA ALA A 601 -18.66 -8.17 -12.02
C ALA A 601 -18.17 -8.17 -13.47
N THR A 602 -17.00 -7.60 -13.70
CA THR A 602 -16.35 -7.56 -15.01
C THR A 602 -15.83 -8.94 -15.41
N TYR A 603 -15.89 -9.25 -16.71
CA TYR A 603 -15.17 -10.33 -17.34
C TYR A 603 -14.12 -9.73 -18.28
N ASP A 604 -12.84 -9.93 -17.95
CA ASP A 604 -11.73 -9.43 -18.75
C ASP A 604 -11.55 -10.36 -19.97
N ARG A 605 -11.98 -9.88 -21.15
CA ARG A 605 -11.81 -10.66 -22.40
C ARG A 605 -10.33 -10.96 -22.62
N PRO A 606 -9.97 -12.23 -22.93
CA PRO A 606 -8.58 -12.58 -23.23
C PRO A 606 -8.03 -11.78 -24.40
N THR A 607 -6.83 -11.19 -24.25
CA THR A 607 -6.11 -10.49 -25.31
C THR A 607 -5.03 -11.37 -25.95
N ASP A 608 -4.49 -12.33 -25.19
CA ASP A 608 -3.38 -13.21 -25.57
C ASP A 608 -3.79 -14.68 -25.62
N MET A 609 -5.06 -14.94 -26.00
CA MET A 609 -5.58 -16.30 -26.15
C MET A 609 -4.90 -17.05 -27.31
N ASP A 610 -4.77 -18.35 -27.15
CA ASP A 610 -4.21 -19.23 -28.17
C ASP A 610 -5.25 -19.55 -29.27
N LEU A 611 -6.54 -19.59 -28.91
CA LEU A 611 -7.65 -19.82 -29.84
C LEU A 611 -8.92 -19.12 -29.36
N ARG A 612 -9.68 -18.53 -30.29
CA ARG A 612 -11.05 -18.05 -30.07
C ARG A 612 -12.03 -18.97 -30.83
N VAL A 613 -13.06 -19.45 -30.15
CA VAL A 613 -14.18 -20.15 -30.76
C VAL A 613 -15.45 -19.34 -30.53
N ASP A 614 -16.22 -19.15 -31.60
CA ASP A 614 -17.44 -18.33 -31.59
C ASP A 614 -18.68 -19.24 -31.67
N THR A 615 -19.36 -19.41 -30.56
CA THR A 615 -20.52 -20.33 -30.49
C THR A 615 -21.81 -19.81 -31.09
N LEU A 616 -21.81 -18.61 -31.67
CA LEU A 616 -22.90 -18.14 -32.54
C LEU A 616 -22.80 -18.70 -33.94
N VAL A 617 -21.57 -18.87 -34.45
CA VAL A 617 -21.29 -19.19 -35.81
C VAL A 617 -20.86 -20.65 -35.98
N GLN A 618 -20.17 -21.17 -34.95
CA GLN A 618 -19.61 -22.52 -34.93
C GLN A 618 -20.48 -23.43 -34.05
N ASP A 619 -20.76 -24.61 -34.54
CA ASP A 619 -21.34 -25.68 -33.73
C ASP A 619 -20.27 -26.33 -32.84
N VAL A 620 -20.69 -27.28 -32.00
CA VAL A 620 -19.80 -27.93 -31.03
C VAL A 620 -18.70 -28.73 -31.73
N ASP A 621 -19.02 -29.41 -32.81
CA ASP A 621 -18.03 -30.21 -33.57
C ASP A 621 -17.02 -29.32 -34.28
N GLU A 622 -17.44 -28.22 -34.87
CA GLU A 622 -16.55 -27.21 -35.48
C GLU A 622 -15.62 -26.55 -34.43
N CYS A 623 -16.13 -26.24 -33.26
CA CYS A 623 -15.29 -25.74 -32.15
C CYS A 623 -14.23 -26.78 -31.73
N VAL A 624 -14.63 -28.04 -31.59
CA VAL A 624 -13.72 -29.14 -31.25
C VAL A 624 -12.68 -29.37 -32.33
N ASP A 625 -13.09 -29.34 -33.62
CA ASP A 625 -12.16 -29.51 -34.74
C ASP A 625 -11.12 -28.38 -34.76
N ALA A 626 -11.50 -27.14 -34.50
CA ALA A 626 -10.59 -26.02 -34.38
C ALA A 626 -9.56 -26.22 -33.23
N ILE A 627 -10.02 -26.68 -32.05
CA ILE A 627 -9.14 -26.98 -30.92
C ILE A 627 -8.19 -28.14 -31.25
N MET A 628 -8.69 -29.21 -31.84
CA MET A 628 -7.90 -30.37 -32.26
C MET A 628 -6.84 -30.01 -33.31
N GLY A 629 -7.19 -29.15 -34.28
CA GLY A 629 -6.26 -28.61 -35.27
C GLY A 629 -5.11 -27.85 -34.62
N MET A 630 -5.43 -26.92 -33.75
CA MET A 630 -4.45 -26.13 -32.99
C MET A 630 -3.53 -27.01 -32.12
N LEU A 631 -4.09 -28.03 -31.42
CA LEU A 631 -3.29 -28.97 -30.62
C LEU A 631 -2.34 -29.82 -31.50
N ALA A 632 -2.75 -30.20 -32.70
CA ALA A 632 -1.91 -30.90 -33.64
C ALA A 632 -0.80 -29.99 -34.22
N GLU A 633 -1.12 -28.76 -34.60
CA GLU A 633 -0.15 -27.76 -35.09
C GLU A 633 0.95 -27.46 -34.08
N ARG A 634 0.59 -27.43 -32.80
CA ARG A 634 1.54 -27.22 -31.71
C ARG A 634 2.29 -28.49 -31.28
N GLY A 635 2.02 -29.63 -31.92
CA GLY A 635 2.71 -30.90 -31.66
C GLY A 635 2.29 -31.61 -30.36
N TYR A 636 1.15 -31.24 -29.74
CA TYR A 636 0.65 -31.98 -28.59
C TYR A 636 0.01 -33.32 -28.97
N LEU A 637 -0.45 -33.43 -30.19
CA LEU A 637 -1.02 -34.66 -30.75
C LEU A 637 -0.06 -35.17 -31.82
N ASN A 638 0.65 -36.27 -31.55
CA ASN A 638 1.41 -36.96 -32.57
C ASN A 638 0.45 -37.57 -33.61
N ALA A 639 0.84 -37.56 -34.90
CA ALA A 639 0.05 -38.09 -36.00
C ALA A 639 -0.28 -39.57 -35.82
#